data_f05ac97247da29b497bf266c47f693c8
#
_entry.id   f05ac97247da29b497bf266c47f693c8
#
_cell.length_a   1.000
_cell.length_b   1.000
_cell.length_c   1.000
_cell.angle_alpha   90.00
_cell.angle_beta   90.00
_cell.angle_gamma   90.00
#
_symmetry.space_group_name_H-M   'P 1'
#
loop_
_entity.id
_entity.type
_entity.pdbx_description
1 polymer ?
#
loop_
_entity_poly.entity_id
_entity_poly.type
_entity_poly.pdbx_seq_one_letter_code
_entity_poly.pdbx_strand_id
1 'polypeptide(L)'
;MYNYWKPIILACAVCFAAANFAASQSRGDLSWPTPKKEHKPGTYWWWMGSAVDRENLSYNLESLHAAGIGNVHIIPIYGVRGLEEKYIDFLSADWMTMLSHTLDEAERLDLNVDMSTTTGWPFGGSHVSPRDAASRIQYQIFSLSQGESLSEEITGRDLQCLMAYSARGQSIDLSDVYLENRISGWTAPPGEWQLYALWEEGTGQQVKRAAPGNEGLVLDPFSVSSLNTYLERYDRAFSRLEGSRLRAQYHDSYEYYHANWTEDLLNQFQARRGYDLRLHLPALMGKGRAEKIARIKADYRFTLAELHLEYIEEWTSWAHSHGWMTRNEAHGAPANLLDLYAAADIPETETFGASSFEIPGLSRKKEDISTSAPPDPLILLFSSSAAHVSGTNLVAAETCTWLREHFKTSLAQIKPEIDQMFLAGINHVFYHGNAYSPREAQWPGWMFYASTHFEQKNAFWRDFSALNQYVGRCQSILQAGKPANDILLYWPLADIWHKYSNEMIKTLNVHSTDWLTDSSFGRLAAWLKEQGYAFDYLSDQQLENIAYRNDGLETGGVSYKTIVIPVTAHMSLSTWERLLRLAAEGATIIFEDGLPKDVPGWFDLNERRNALQSSQRTLLFESVEDEMLKAELADGQILTGSRMEAMLSTAGIIPEAMVSMGVNYIRRSHAEGYHYFISNLSDQVLNNWVPMATPFQSAVIMDPRSSEKSGLAASRQHEDRPEIYLQLQPGESCIVRTFLNRDASGTPWTYLQKDGLPVEIRGEWKVEFIEGGPALPAAFITEELASWTRSGDQEALRFAGTARYTISFDMPDSLRAQYWQLELGEVRESASIRLNGKELGCLWSIPYTLQLDDKLKIGNNTLEIEVTNLSANRLRDLDKRSVDWQKYFFVNIFYKDFDASLWPVMDSGLLGPVLLQPMNAKKITAGQ
;
A
#
# COMPACT_ATOMS: atom_id res chain seq x y z
N MET A 1 -6.52 -52.50 -23.12
CA MET A 1 -7.48 -51.92 -22.16
C MET A 1 -7.07 -50.47 -21.74
N TYR A 2 -6.59 -49.62 -22.69
CA TYR A 2 -6.07 -48.29 -22.37
C TYR A 2 -6.74 -47.12 -23.14
N ASN A 3 -7.80 -47.39 -23.92
CA ASN A 3 -8.37 -46.36 -24.81
C ASN A 3 -9.83 -45.98 -24.53
N TYR A 4 -10.42 -46.35 -23.38
CA TYR A 4 -11.82 -46.02 -23.07
C TYR A 4 -11.99 -44.97 -21.95
N TRP A 5 -10.92 -44.50 -21.32
CA TRP A 5 -11.01 -43.56 -20.17
C TRP A 5 -10.82 -42.09 -20.55
N LYS A 6 -10.22 -41.79 -21.70
CA LYS A 6 -10.00 -40.38 -22.13
C LYS A 6 -11.31 -39.60 -22.42
N PRO A 7 -12.35 -40.13 -23.02
CA PRO A 7 -13.58 -39.37 -23.24
C PRO A 7 -14.41 -39.15 -21.96
N ILE A 8 -14.31 -40.00 -20.95
CA ILE A 8 -15.05 -39.86 -19.68
C ILE A 8 -14.40 -38.75 -18.82
N ILE A 9 -13.08 -38.64 -18.76
CA ILE A 9 -12.39 -37.59 -18.01
C ILE A 9 -12.61 -36.21 -18.65
N LEU A 10 -12.64 -36.14 -19.99
CA LEU A 10 -12.92 -34.87 -20.68
C LEU A 10 -14.39 -34.44 -20.50
N ALA A 11 -15.35 -35.41 -20.52
CA ALA A 11 -16.75 -35.12 -20.25
C ALA A 11 -17.01 -34.72 -18.82
N CYS A 12 -16.33 -35.32 -17.83
CA CYS A 12 -16.41 -34.88 -16.43
C CYS A 12 -15.79 -33.51 -16.22
N ALA A 13 -14.64 -33.19 -16.85
CA ALA A 13 -14.02 -31.87 -16.78
C ALA A 13 -14.88 -30.77 -17.40
N VAL A 14 -15.52 -31.05 -18.54
CA VAL A 14 -16.47 -30.13 -19.19
C VAL A 14 -17.75 -29.98 -18.37
N CYS A 15 -18.27 -31.07 -17.76
CA CYS A 15 -19.40 -30.98 -16.84
C CYS A 15 -19.05 -30.23 -15.52
N PHE A 16 -17.84 -30.40 -15.00
CA PHE A 16 -17.40 -29.64 -13.83
C PHE A 16 -17.17 -28.15 -14.16
N ALA A 17 -16.61 -27.83 -15.32
CA ALA A 17 -16.49 -26.47 -15.81
C ALA A 17 -17.87 -25.85 -16.09
N ALA A 18 -18.78 -26.58 -16.73
CA ALA A 18 -20.16 -26.14 -16.95
C ALA A 18 -20.98 -26.00 -15.66
N ALA A 19 -20.78 -26.90 -14.67
CA ALA A 19 -21.41 -26.81 -13.36
C ALA A 19 -20.88 -25.64 -12.54
N ASN A 20 -19.59 -25.33 -12.61
CA ASN A 20 -19.02 -24.13 -12.00
C ASN A 20 -19.44 -22.83 -12.73
N PHE A 21 -19.62 -22.88 -14.05
CA PHE A 21 -20.17 -21.75 -14.81
C PHE A 21 -21.67 -21.55 -14.52
N ALA A 22 -22.46 -22.65 -14.39
CA ALA A 22 -23.87 -22.59 -14.03
C ALA A 22 -24.08 -22.19 -12.55
N ALA A 23 -23.18 -22.56 -11.63
CA ALA A 23 -23.23 -22.12 -10.25
C ALA A 23 -22.87 -20.62 -10.08
N SER A 24 -22.12 -20.01 -11.01
CA SER A 24 -21.91 -18.58 -11.06
C SER A 24 -23.11 -17.79 -11.60
N GLN A 25 -24.00 -18.42 -12.34
CA GLN A 25 -25.20 -17.79 -12.93
C GLN A 25 -26.42 -17.74 -12.01
N SER A 26 -26.39 -18.33 -10.79
CA SER A 26 -27.55 -18.34 -9.88
C SER A 26 -27.55 -17.22 -8.84
N ARG A 27 -26.61 -16.30 -8.86
CA ARG A 27 -26.61 -15.13 -7.97
C ARG A 27 -27.30 -13.96 -8.64
N GLY A 28 -28.30 -13.38 -7.98
CA GLY A 28 -28.97 -12.17 -8.47
C GLY A 28 -27.99 -11.02 -8.69
N ASP A 29 -28.23 -10.17 -9.65
CA ASP A 29 -27.36 -9.03 -10.03
C ASP A 29 -27.09 -8.08 -8.85
N LEU A 30 -27.96 -8.09 -7.84
CA LEU A 30 -27.87 -7.28 -6.61
C LEU A 30 -27.04 -7.94 -5.51
N SER A 31 -26.48 -9.14 -5.70
CA SER A 31 -25.81 -9.91 -4.66
C SER A 31 -24.31 -9.63 -4.62
N TRP A 32 -23.76 -9.52 -3.42
CA TRP A 32 -22.33 -9.54 -3.18
C TRP A 32 -21.71 -10.89 -3.52
N PRO A 33 -20.45 -10.94 -3.96
CA PRO A 33 -19.70 -12.19 -4.05
C PRO A 33 -19.71 -12.95 -2.72
N THR A 34 -19.66 -14.28 -2.76
CA THR A 34 -19.51 -15.05 -1.51
C THR A 34 -18.18 -14.70 -0.86
N PRO A 35 -18.18 -14.30 0.40
CA PRO A 35 -16.95 -14.00 1.12
C PRO A 35 -16.01 -15.23 1.12
N LYS A 36 -14.73 -14.99 0.86
CA LYS A 36 -13.63 -15.95 1.00
C LYS A 36 -12.64 -15.35 1.99
N LYS A 37 -11.74 -16.16 2.54
CA LYS A 37 -10.71 -15.67 3.45
C LYS A 37 -9.79 -14.62 2.81
N GLU A 38 -9.48 -14.75 1.50
CA GLU A 38 -8.67 -13.79 0.76
C GLU A 38 -9.34 -12.42 0.63
N HIS A 39 -10.69 -12.37 0.66
CA HIS A 39 -11.43 -11.10 0.64
C HIS A 39 -11.42 -10.38 2.00
N LYS A 40 -11.13 -11.07 3.11
CA LYS A 40 -11.07 -10.48 4.44
C LYS A 40 -9.72 -9.77 4.63
N PRO A 41 -9.65 -8.70 5.42
CA PRO A 41 -8.39 -8.04 5.72
C PRO A 41 -7.44 -8.98 6.48
N GLY A 42 -6.16 -8.68 6.39
CA GLY A 42 -5.11 -9.28 7.19
C GLY A 42 -4.66 -8.35 8.32
N THR A 43 -3.80 -8.86 9.19
CA THR A 43 -3.12 -8.09 10.22
C THR A 43 -1.70 -8.58 10.44
N TYR A 44 -0.77 -7.65 10.67
CA TYR A 44 0.53 -7.97 11.27
C TYR A 44 0.27 -8.52 12.67
N TRP A 45 0.99 -9.61 13.01
CA TRP A 45 0.84 -10.30 14.28
C TRP A 45 2.21 -10.53 14.91
N TRP A 46 2.58 -9.59 15.77
CA TRP A 46 3.91 -9.59 16.37
C TRP A 46 4.03 -10.59 17.50
N TRP A 47 5.00 -11.48 17.40
CA TRP A 47 5.38 -12.44 18.42
C TRP A 47 6.56 -11.89 19.25
N MET A 48 6.27 -11.14 20.29
CA MET A 48 7.26 -10.48 21.14
C MET A 48 8.07 -11.50 21.94
N GLY A 49 9.38 -11.61 21.67
CA GLY A 49 10.26 -12.64 22.22
C GLY A 49 9.87 -14.06 21.83
N SER A 50 8.92 -14.19 20.91
CA SER A 50 8.22 -15.46 20.66
C SER A 50 7.76 -16.14 21.96
N ALA A 51 7.42 -15.36 22.99
CA ALA A 51 6.91 -15.82 24.29
C ALA A 51 5.45 -16.26 24.16
N VAL A 52 5.20 -17.23 23.30
CA VAL A 52 3.87 -17.72 22.92
C VAL A 52 3.61 -19.12 23.50
N ASP A 53 2.36 -19.44 23.70
CA ASP A 53 1.90 -20.77 24.12
C ASP A 53 0.65 -21.20 23.34
N ARG A 54 0.39 -22.50 23.30
CA ARG A 54 -0.70 -23.06 22.49
C ARG A 54 -2.08 -22.51 22.84
N GLU A 55 -2.39 -22.36 24.12
CA GLU A 55 -3.71 -21.91 24.58
C GLU A 55 -3.96 -20.47 24.13
N ASN A 56 -2.98 -19.59 24.33
CA ASN A 56 -3.11 -18.19 23.97
C ASN A 56 -2.96 -17.94 22.46
N LEU A 57 -2.21 -18.79 21.71
CA LEU A 57 -2.21 -18.76 20.24
C LEU A 57 -3.61 -19.06 19.70
N SER A 58 -4.26 -20.14 20.17
CA SER A 58 -5.65 -20.46 19.80
C SER A 58 -6.61 -19.32 20.16
N TYR A 59 -6.51 -18.75 21.38
CA TYR A 59 -7.33 -17.61 21.81
C TYR A 59 -7.18 -16.37 20.90
N ASN A 60 -5.94 -16.00 20.54
CA ASN A 60 -5.70 -14.85 19.66
C ASN A 60 -6.29 -15.09 18.25
N LEU A 61 -6.06 -16.27 17.65
CA LEU A 61 -6.59 -16.61 16.34
C LEU A 61 -8.13 -16.65 16.32
N GLU A 62 -8.77 -17.23 17.35
CA GLU A 62 -10.23 -17.22 17.50
C GLU A 62 -10.77 -15.80 17.59
N SER A 63 -10.09 -14.93 18.36
CA SER A 63 -10.48 -13.52 18.51
C SER A 63 -10.35 -12.75 17.19
N LEU A 64 -9.26 -12.95 16.45
CA LEU A 64 -9.03 -12.35 15.13
C LEU A 64 -10.05 -12.82 14.10
N HIS A 65 -10.31 -14.15 14.06
CA HIS A 65 -11.33 -14.72 13.18
C HIS A 65 -12.73 -14.15 13.48
N ALA A 66 -13.11 -14.08 14.78
CA ALA A 66 -14.40 -13.52 15.20
C ALA A 66 -14.54 -12.03 14.84
N ALA A 67 -13.43 -11.28 14.86
CA ALA A 67 -13.40 -9.90 14.38
C ALA A 67 -13.49 -9.76 12.85
N GLY A 68 -13.43 -10.87 12.08
CA GLY A 68 -13.54 -10.86 10.62
C GLY A 68 -12.20 -10.75 9.88
N ILE A 69 -11.06 -10.98 10.57
CA ILE A 69 -9.74 -11.12 9.94
C ILE A 69 -9.68 -12.46 9.20
N GLY A 70 -9.06 -12.46 8.03
CA GLY A 70 -8.87 -13.65 7.19
C GLY A 70 -7.41 -14.07 7.02
N ASN A 71 -6.49 -13.17 7.34
CA ASN A 71 -5.06 -13.37 7.12
C ASN A 71 -4.27 -12.88 8.32
N VAL A 72 -3.29 -13.64 8.80
CA VAL A 72 -2.38 -13.23 9.87
C VAL A 72 -0.94 -13.31 9.37
N HIS A 73 -0.13 -12.32 9.72
CA HIS A 73 1.27 -12.25 9.33
C HIS A 73 2.16 -12.32 10.57
N ILE A 74 2.81 -13.45 10.79
CA ILE A 74 3.69 -13.69 11.94
C ILE A 74 5.00 -12.93 11.76
N ILE A 75 5.30 -12.03 12.70
CA ILE A 75 6.56 -11.30 12.78
C ILE A 75 7.17 -11.51 14.16
N PRO A 76 8.19 -12.38 14.32
CA PRO A 76 8.93 -12.48 15.57
C PRO A 76 9.75 -11.20 15.79
N ILE A 77 9.63 -10.61 16.98
CA ILE A 77 10.33 -9.36 17.33
C ILE A 77 10.87 -9.39 18.75
N TYR A 78 11.47 -8.27 19.18
CA TYR A 78 11.99 -8.07 20.53
C TYR A 78 11.11 -8.64 21.63
N GLY A 79 11.67 -8.82 22.83
CA GLY A 79 10.98 -9.47 23.93
C GLY A 79 10.05 -8.58 24.75
N VAL A 80 9.44 -9.18 25.75
CA VAL A 80 8.58 -8.55 26.77
C VAL A 80 9.34 -8.51 28.08
N ARG A 81 9.55 -7.31 28.65
CA ARG A 81 10.31 -7.14 29.89
C ARG A 81 9.70 -7.90 31.06
N GLY A 82 10.54 -8.66 31.76
CA GLY A 82 10.16 -9.46 32.92
C GLY A 82 9.52 -10.80 32.59
N LEU A 83 9.60 -11.24 31.33
CA LEU A 83 9.15 -12.55 30.86
C LEU A 83 10.24 -13.28 30.04
N GLU A 84 11.49 -12.91 30.25
CA GLU A 84 12.64 -13.41 29.48
C GLU A 84 12.75 -14.94 29.54
N GLU A 85 12.31 -15.57 30.64
CA GLU A 85 12.29 -17.03 30.78
C GLU A 85 11.26 -17.75 29.88
N LYS A 86 10.34 -17.00 29.26
CA LYS A 86 9.34 -17.53 28.32
C LYS A 86 9.74 -17.41 26.86
N TYR A 87 10.86 -16.76 26.57
CA TYR A 87 11.28 -16.57 25.19
C TYR A 87 11.63 -17.90 24.53
N ILE A 88 11.25 -18.00 23.27
CA ILE A 88 11.52 -19.16 22.43
C ILE A 88 12.44 -18.72 21.28
N ASP A 89 13.59 -19.35 21.16
CA ASP A 89 14.57 -19.06 20.12
C ASP A 89 13.98 -19.29 18.72
N PHE A 90 14.12 -18.30 17.86
CA PHE A 90 13.58 -18.33 16.51
C PHE A 90 14.11 -19.52 15.70
N LEU A 91 13.20 -20.23 15.03
CA LEU A 91 13.44 -21.46 14.25
C LEU A 91 13.98 -22.66 15.08
N SER A 92 13.97 -22.59 16.41
CA SER A 92 14.22 -23.76 17.26
C SER A 92 13.12 -24.82 17.12
N ALA A 93 13.34 -26.01 17.65
CA ALA A 93 12.33 -27.08 17.65
C ALA A 93 11.03 -26.67 18.36
N ASP A 94 11.16 -25.91 19.46
CA ASP A 94 10.00 -25.40 20.22
C ASP A 94 9.27 -24.33 19.44
N TRP A 95 10.00 -23.42 18.76
CA TRP A 95 9.42 -22.40 17.89
C TRP A 95 8.64 -23.03 16.73
N MET A 96 9.23 -24.04 16.07
CA MET A 96 8.57 -24.79 14.99
C MET A 96 7.33 -25.55 15.48
N THR A 97 7.32 -25.99 16.76
CA THR A 97 6.16 -26.60 17.41
C THR A 97 5.03 -25.58 17.59
N MET A 98 5.34 -24.34 17.97
CA MET A 98 4.35 -23.26 18.06
C MET A 98 3.84 -22.84 16.70
N LEU A 99 4.71 -22.75 15.69
CA LEU A 99 4.30 -22.48 14.31
C LEU A 99 3.36 -23.59 13.79
N SER A 100 3.70 -24.88 13.99
CA SER A 100 2.84 -25.97 13.57
C SER A 100 1.46 -25.91 14.22
N HIS A 101 1.38 -25.64 15.53
CA HIS A 101 0.12 -25.44 16.22
C HIS A 101 -0.67 -24.24 15.64
N THR A 102 0.01 -23.15 15.35
CA THR A 102 -0.62 -21.96 14.73
C THR A 102 -1.22 -22.29 13.37
N LEU A 103 -0.52 -23.07 12.55
CA LEU A 103 -1.00 -23.50 11.23
C LEU A 103 -2.20 -24.47 11.35
N ASP A 104 -2.20 -25.39 12.34
CA ASP A 104 -3.32 -26.28 12.62
C ASP A 104 -4.58 -25.47 13.02
N GLU A 105 -4.43 -24.50 13.90
CA GLU A 105 -5.52 -23.61 14.33
C GLU A 105 -6.01 -22.68 13.20
N ALA A 106 -5.10 -22.16 12.39
CA ALA A 106 -5.45 -21.33 11.23
C ALA A 106 -6.26 -22.12 10.20
N GLU A 107 -5.88 -23.38 9.93
CA GLU A 107 -6.65 -24.27 9.06
C GLU A 107 -8.05 -24.56 9.65
N ARG A 108 -8.14 -24.84 10.95
CA ARG A 108 -9.43 -25.02 11.64
C ARG A 108 -10.36 -23.81 11.52
N LEU A 109 -9.79 -22.60 11.53
CA LEU A 109 -10.52 -21.32 11.51
C LEU A 109 -10.67 -20.73 10.09
N ASP A 110 -10.20 -21.42 9.05
CA ASP A 110 -10.15 -20.90 7.67
C ASP A 110 -9.43 -19.54 7.56
N LEU A 111 -8.21 -19.46 8.13
CA LEU A 111 -7.30 -18.32 8.07
C LEU A 111 -6.10 -18.64 7.18
N ASN A 112 -5.56 -17.64 6.49
CA ASN A 112 -4.24 -17.70 5.87
C ASN A 112 -3.16 -17.26 6.88
N VAL A 113 -1.97 -17.85 6.77
CA VAL A 113 -0.81 -17.48 7.58
C VAL A 113 0.34 -17.09 6.65
N ASP A 114 0.84 -15.88 6.80
CA ASP A 114 2.07 -15.38 6.21
C ASP A 114 3.14 -15.26 7.30
N MET A 115 4.41 -15.16 6.90
CA MET A 115 5.51 -15.05 7.84
C MET A 115 6.66 -14.22 7.25
N SER A 116 7.29 -13.38 8.07
CA SER A 116 8.55 -12.73 7.68
C SER A 116 9.69 -13.73 7.57
N THR A 117 10.50 -13.62 6.51
CA THR A 117 11.73 -14.42 6.35
C THR A 117 12.88 -13.84 7.20
N THR A 118 12.55 -13.36 8.39
CA THR A 118 13.47 -12.78 9.38
C THR A 118 12.79 -12.62 10.74
N THR A 119 13.51 -12.09 11.72
CA THR A 119 12.92 -11.50 12.94
C THR A 119 13.14 -9.99 12.89
N GLY A 120 12.11 -9.18 13.17
CA GLY A 120 12.19 -7.74 12.87
C GLY A 120 12.44 -7.50 11.39
N TRP A 121 13.26 -6.51 11.04
CA TRP A 121 13.63 -6.12 9.67
C TRP A 121 14.94 -5.32 9.59
N PRO A 122 15.61 -5.22 8.42
CA PRO A 122 15.46 -6.06 7.23
C PRO A 122 16.03 -7.47 7.44
N PHE A 123 16.17 -8.28 6.38
CA PHE A 123 16.76 -9.62 6.49
C PHE A 123 18.14 -9.60 7.15
N GLY A 124 18.36 -10.55 8.06
CA GLY A 124 19.59 -10.65 8.83
C GLY A 124 19.44 -11.53 10.07
N GLY A 125 20.43 -11.49 10.94
CA GLY A 125 20.40 -12.24 12.19
C GLY A 125 21.74 -12.81 12.62
N SER A 126 21.73 -13.58 13.71
CA SER A 126 22.91 -14.15 14.38
C SER A 126 23.75 -15.08 13.51
N HIS A 127 23.22 -15.57 12.40
CA HIS A 127 23.91 -16.48 11.46
C HIS A 127 24.49 -15.76 10.23
N VAL A 128 24.30 -14.46 10.11
CA VAL A 128 24.93 -13.65 9.05
C VAL A 128 26.37 -13.38 9.42
N SER A 129 27.31 -13.90 8.61
CA SER A 129 28.73 -13.63 8.81
C SER A 129 29.09 -12.20 8.38
N PRO A 130 30.21 -11.63 8.87
CA PRO A 130 30.64 -10.31 8.39
C PRO A 130 30.87 -10.22 6.88
N ARG A 131 31.14 -11.34 6.19
CA ARG A 131 31.30 -11.40 4.73
C ARG A 131 29.96 -11.33 4.01
N ASP A 132 28.90 -11.90 4.61
CA ASP A 132 27.56 -11.93 4.02
C ASP A 132 26.72 -10.71 4.43
N ALA A 133 27.30 -9.82 5.25
CA ALA A 133 26.60 -8.66 5.79
C ALA A 133 26.64 -7.46 4.84
N ALA A 134 25.63 -6.61 4.95
CA ALA A 134 25.52 -5.36 4.19
C ALA A 134 26.78 -4.51 4.31
N SER A 135 27.32 -4.07 3.19
CA SER A 135 28.58 -3.36 3.08
C SER A 135 28.45 -2.04 2.34
N ARG A 136 29.49 -1.23 2.49
CA ARG A 136 29.64 0.05 1.81
C ARG A 136 31.06 0.22 1.31
N ILE A 137 31.22 1.00 0.23
CA ILE A 137 32.53 1.37 -0.25
C ILE A 137 33.11 2.53 0.57
N GLN A 138 34.39 2.38 0.96
CA GLN A 138 35.23 3.41 1.54
C GLN A 138 36.41 3.72 0.63
N TYR A 139 36.94 4.91 0.72
CA TYR A 139 38.08 5.28 -0.12
C TYR A 139 39.01 6.28 0.55
N GLN A 140 40.26 6.26 0.12
CA GLN A 140 41.29 7.24 0.50
C GLN A 140 42.04 7.71 -0.76
N ILE A 141 42.34 9.00 -0.81
CA ILE A 141 43.00 9.61 -1.95
C ILE A 141 44.36 10.15 -1.50
N PHE A 142 45.40 9.75 -2.23
CA PHE A 142 46.77 10.23 -2.01
C PHE A 142 47.24 11.02 -3.22
N SER A 143 48.02 12.09 -3.00
CA SER A 143 48.60 12.90 -4.05
C SER A 143 50.10 12.66 -4.07
N LEU A 144 50.65 12.31 -5.24
CA LEU A 144 52.07 12.00 -5.43
C LEU A 144 52.61 12.81 -6.61
N SER A 145 53.80 13.40 -6.36
CA SER A 145 54.60 14.04 -7.42
C SER A 145 55.55 13.04 -8.05
N GLN A 146 56.09 13.39 -9.22
CA GLN A 146 57.07 12.57 -9.95
C GLN A 146 58.14 11.98 -9.04
N GLY A 147 58.36 10.66 -9.12
CA GLY A 147 59.40 9.94 -8.37
C GLY A 147 59.02 9.58 -6.92
N GLU A 148 57.88 10.06 -6.41
CA GLU A 148 57.39 9.69 -5.09
C GLU A 148 56.74 8.30 -5.10
N SER A 149 56.89 7.62 -3.96
CA SER A 149 56.20 6.37 -3.65
C SER A 149 55.16 6.64 -2.54
N LEU A 150 54.13 5.83 -2.45
CA LEU A 150 53.18 5.90 -1.35
C LEU A 150 53.89 5.60 -0.02
N SER A 151 53.96 6.58 0.84
CA SER A 151 54.53 6.50 2.20
C SER A 151 53.49 6.39 3.30
N GLU A 152 52.23 6.73 2.99
CA GLU A 152 51.11 6.66 3.90
C GLU A 152 50.48 5.27 3.86
N GLU A 153 49.99 4.82 5.01
CA GLU A 153 49.30 3.53 5.14
C GLU A 153 47.86 3.67 4.63
N ILE A 154 47.41 2.68 3.84
CA ILE A 154 46.00 2.51 3.52
C ILE A 154 45.33 1.92 4.74
N THR A 155 44.39 2.64 5.33
CA THR A 155 43.72 2.27 6.59
C THR A 155 42.69 1.17 6.43
N GLY A 156 42.22 0.93 5.19
CA GLY A 156 41.20 -0.05 4.87
C GLY A 156 41.72 -1.48 4.80
N ARG A 157 40.88 -2.42 5.21
CA ARG A 157 41.04 -3.86 4.96
C ARG A 157 40.24 -4.25 3.73
N ASP A 158 40.39 -5.42 3.20
CA ASP A 158 39.61 -5.95 2.06
C ASP A 158 39.59 -5.01 0.85
N LEU A 159 40.83 -4.62 0.42
CA LEU A 159 41.07 -3.69 -0.70
C LEU A 159 40.41 -4.21 -1.98
N GLN A 160 39.49 -3.45 -2.55
CA GLN A 160 38.79 -3.74 -3.79
C GLN A 160 39.65 -3.35 -5.02
N CYS A 161 40.34 -2.21 -4.94
CA CYS A 161 41.30 -1.79 -5.93
C CYS A 161 42.16 -0.61 -5.45
N LEU A 162 43.31 -0.47 -6.08
CA LEU A 162 44.24 0.68 -5.96
C LEU A 162 44.57 1.22 -7.34
N MET A 163 44.03 2.40 -7.66
CA MET A 163 44.18 3.02 -8.98
C MET A 163 44.97 4.33 -8.92
N ALA A 164 45.92 4.53 -9.80
CA ALA A 164 46.64 5.77 -9.98
C ALA A 164 46.13 6.52 -11.23
N TYR A 165 45.82 7.82 -11.08
CA TYR A 165 45.40 8.68 -12.19
C TYR A 165 46.32 9.88 -12.33
N SER A 166 46.80 10.15 -13.54
CA SER A 166 47.57 11.35 -13.84
C SER A 166 46.69 12.53 -14.22
N ALA A 167 47.16 13.75 -13.99
CA ALA A 167 46.50 14.97 -14.45
C ALA A 167 46.29 15.01 -15.98
N ARG A 168 47.02 14.16 -16.76
CA ARG A 168 46.92 14.03 -18.22
C ARG A 168 45.92 12.95 -18.67
N GLY A 169 45.22 12.31 -17.73
CA GLY A 169 44.17 11.31 -18.03
C GLY A 169 44.66 9.88 -18.19
N GLN A 170 45.90 9.57 -17.82
CA GLN A 170 46.40 8.19 -17.76
C GLN A 170 45.91 7.53 -16.46
N SER A 171 45.62 6.22 -16.50
CA SER A 171 45.27 5.41 -15.33
C SER A 171 46.17 4.15 -15.29
N ILE A 172 46.56 3.74 -14.10
CA ILE A 172 47.33 2.54 -13.82
C ILE A 172 46.69 1.79 -12.67
N ASP A 173 46.42 0.51 -12.87
CA ASP A 173 45.99 -0.38 -11.79
C ASP A 173 47.21 -0.86 -10.99
N LEU A 174 47.23 -0.59 -9.72
CA LEU A 174 48.26 -0.96 -8.77
C LEU A 174 47.84 -2.03 -7.78
N SER A 175 46.65 -2.60 -7.94
CA SER A 175 46.04 -3.57 -7.01
C SER A 175 46.95 -4.79 -6.82
N ASP A 176 47.48 -5.34 -7.90
CA ASP A 176 48.33 -6.56 -7.87
C ASP A 176 49.74 -6.32 -7.29
N VAL A 177 50.18 -5.07 -7.26
CA VAL A 177 51.55 -4.71 -6.73
C VAL A 177 51.46 -4.12 -5.31
N TYR A 178 50.28 -4.00 -4.75
CA TYR A 178 50.07 -3.61 -3.36
C TYR A 178 50.10 -4.85 -2.47
N LEU A 179 51.24 -5.08 -1.81
CA LEU A 179 51.46 -6.23 -0.95
C LEU A 179 52.02 -5.76 0.40
N GLU A 180 51.56 -6.37 1.49
CA GLU A 180 52.00 -6.08 2.86
C GLU A 180 52.02 -4.58 3.20
N ASN A 181 50.93 -3.87 2.82
CA ASN A 181 50.75 -2.45 2.99
C ASN A 181 51.76 -1.56 2.25
N ARG A 182 52.33 -2.05 1.16
CA ARG A 182 53.29 -1.29 0.31
C ARG A 182 53.05 -1.54 -1.16
N ILE A 183 53.27 -0.50 -1.98
CA ILE A 183 53.31 -0.67 -3.44
C ILE A 183 54.73 -1.10 -3.82
N SER A 184 54.89 -2.36 -4.30
CA SER A 184 56.18 -2.91 -4.67
C SER A 184 56.58 -2.46 -6.07
N GLY A 185 57.78 -1.85 -6.21
CA GLY A 185 58.39 -1.56 -7.50
C GLY A 185 57.77 -0.44 -8.32
N TRP A 186 56.83 0.36 -7.75
CA TRP A 186 56.23 1.49 -8.45
C TRP A 186 56.55 2.83 -7.75
N THR A 187 56.89 3.80 -8.58
CA THR A 187 57.03 5.22 -8.22
C THR A 187 56.25 6.05 -9.21
N ALA A 188 55.70 7.20 -8.77
CA ALA A 188 54.91 8.08 -9.63
C ALA A 188 55.68 8.49 -10.89
N PRO A 189 55.19 8.19 -12.12
CA PRO A 189 55.77 8.65 -13.36
C PRO A 189 55.77 10.19 -13.47
N PRO A 190 56.43 10.77 -14.54
CA PRO A 190 56.46 12.23 -14.70
C PRO A 190 55.09 12.89 -14.66
N GLY A 191 54.94 13.89 -13.77
CA GLY A 191 53.73 14.64 -13.55
C GLY A 191 53.14 14.42 -12.16
N GLU A 192 51.91 14.98 -11.94
CA GLU A 192 51.14 14.82 -10.70
C GLU A 192 50.21 13.64 -10.84
N TRP A 193 50.11 12.82 -9.78
CA TRP A 193 49.28 11.63 -9.71
C TRP A 193 48.39 11.63 -8.48
N GLN A 194 47.18 11.09 -8.63
CA GLN A 194 46.30 10.82 -7.52
C GLN A 194 46.02 9.30 -7.45
N LEU A 195 46.29 8.72 -6.29
CA LEU A 195 46.00 7.32 -6.01
C LEU A 195 44.67 7.23 -5.29
N TYR A 196 43.78 6.36 -5.77
CA TYR A 196 42.50 6.03 -5.17
C TYR A 196 42.58 4.61 -4.63
N ALA A 197 42.57 4.46 -3.31
CA ALA A 197 42.48 3.17 -2.66
C ALA A 197 41.01 2.98 -2.27
N LEU A 198 40.39 1.92 -2.74
CA LEU A 198 39.02 1.55 -2.43
C LEU A 198 38.96 0.25 -1.64
N TRP A 199 38.22 0.21 -0.56
CA TRP A 199 38.00 -1.03 0.20
C TRP A 199 36.54 -1.15 0.61
N GLU A 200 36.13 -2.39 0.80
CA GLU A 200 34.83 -2.73 1.33
C GLU A 200 34.84 -2.64 2.85
N GLU A 201 33.79 -2.08 3.43
CA GLU A 201 33.57 -1.99 4.86
C GLU A 201 32.13 -2.39 5.20
N GLY A 202 31.96 -3.34 6.11
CA GLY A 202 30.62 -3.67 6.61
C GLY A 202 29.93 -2.45 7.19
N THR A 203 28.63 -2.27 6.94
CA THR A 203 27.86 -1.15 7.49
C THR A 203 27.75 -1.22 9.02
N GLY A 204 27.90 -2.42 9.60
CA GLY A 204 27.70 -2.68 11.02
C GLY A 204 26.25 -2.60 11.47
N GLN A 205 25.32 -2.43 10.54
CA GLN A 205 23.91 -2.37 10.84
C GLN A 205 23.43 -3.69 11.44
N GLN A 206 22.69 -3.59 12.54
CA GLN A 206 22.01 -4.71 13.18
C GLN A 206 20.55 -4.75 12.72
N VAL A 207 19.99 -5.96 12.68
CA VAL A 207 18.56 -6.15 12.43
C VAL A 207 17.74 -5.32 13.43
N LYS A 208 16.81 -4.52 12.93
CA LYS A 208 15.92 -3.73 13.78
C LYS A 208 14.87 -4.63 14.42
N ARG A 209 14.60 -4.42 15.69
CA ARG A 209 13.54 -5.13 16.40
C ARG A 209 13.73 -6.67 16.42
N ALA A 210 14.95 -7.15 16.26
CA ALA A 210 15.25 -8.57 16.25
C ALA A 210 14.68 -9.29 17.48
N ALA A 211 14.19 -10.51 17.27
CA ALA A 211 13.79 -11.37 18.38
C ALA A 211 15.03 -11.86 19.14
N PRO A 212 14.91 -12.14 20.47
CA PRO A 212 15.98 -12.70 21.26
C PRO A 212 16.57 -13.97 20.63
N GLY A 213 17.88 -14.05 20.60
CA GLY A 213 18.64 -15.15 19.99
C GLY A 213 18.80 -15.06 18.46
N ASN A 214 18.25 -14.02 17.84
CA ASN A 214 18.47 -13.74 16.41
C ASN A 214 19.02 -12.34 16.17
N GLU A 215 19.56 -11.68 17.18
CA GLU A 215 20.27 -10.41 17.02
C GLU A 215 21.51 -10.65 16.16
N GLY A 216 21.79 -9.78 15.19
CA GLY A 216 22.92 -9.94 14.30
C GLY A 216 22.94 -8.92 13.18
N LEU A 217 23.90 -9.09 12.29
CA LEU A 217 24.11 -8.20 11.16
C LEU A 217 23.01 -8.33 10.13
N VAL A 218 22.74 -7.23 9.44
CA VAL A 218 21.86 -7.18 8.29
C VAL A 218 22.55 -7.81 7.09
N LEU A 219 21.81 -8.61 6.32
CA LEU A 219 22.28 -9.32 5.13
C LEU A 219 22.64 -8.34 3.99
N ASP A 220 23.58 -8.69 3.12
CA ASP A 220 23.90 -7.94 1.90
C ASP A 220 22.74 -8.00 0.89
N PRO A 221 22.04 -6.87 0.60
CA PRO A 221 20.88 -6.85 -0.30
C PRO A 221 21.26 -6.92 -1.78
N PHE A 222 22.54 -6.99 -2.12
CA PHE A 222 23.05 -7.02 -3.50
C PHE A 222 23.72 -8.35 -3.85
N SER A 223 23.71 -9.35 -2.94
CA SER A 223 24.39 -10.63 -3.10
C SER A 223 23.43 -11.81 -3.03
N VAL A 224 23.14 -12.42 -4.19
CA VAL A 224 22.41 -13.69 -4.30
C VAL A 224 23.12 -14.82 -3.54
N SER A 225 24.45 -14.84 -3.53
CA SER A 225 25.24 -15.85 -2.82
C SER A 225 25.01 -15.78 -1.31
N SER A 226 25.04 -14.56 -0.75
CA SER A 226 24.79 -14.34 0.68
C SER A 226 23.33 -14.66 1.06
N LEU A 227 22.38 -14.35 0.16
CA LEU A 227 20.98 -14.75 0.35
C LEU A 227 20.82 -16.27 0.41
N ASN A 228 21.43 -17.00 -0.51
CA ASN A 228 21.33 -18.46 -0.53
C ASN A 228 21.91 -19.08 0.76
N THR A 229 23.05 -18.57 1.22
CA THR A 229 23.62 -18.97 2.52
C THR A 229 22.68 -18.66 3.70
N TYR A 230 22.03 -17.50 3.67
CA TYR A 230 21.06 -17.10 4.68
C TYR A 230 19.86 -18.04 4.72
N LEU A 231 19.31 -18.42 3.58
CA LEU A 231 18.11 -19.24 3.45
C LEU A 231 18.32 -20.71 3.86
N GLU A 232 19.54 -21.24 3.85
CA GLU A 232 19.83 -22.61 4.34
C GLU A 232 19.32 -22.88 5.75
N ARG A 233 19.31 -21.89 6.64
CA ARG A 233 18.78 -22.04 8.00
C ARG A 233 17.28 -22.29 7.99
N TYR A 234 16.57 -21.62 7.09
CA TYR A 234 15.13 -21.78 6.89
C TYR A 234 14.81 -23.15 6.30
N ASP A 235 15.55 -23.60 5.28
CA ASP A 235 15.41 -24.93 4.69
C ASP A 235 15.50 -26.03 5.74
N ARG A 236 16.51 -25.94 6.62
CA ARG A 236 16.69 -26.90 7.72
C ARG A 236 15.54 -26.87 8.73
N ALA A 237 15.00 -25.71 9.06
CA ALA A 237 13.89 -25.57 9.99
C ALA A 237 12.58 -26.10 9.38
N PHE A 238 12.26 -25.63 8.17
CA PHE A 238 11.01 -25.97 7.49
C PHE A 238 10.96 -27.43 6.98
N SER A 239 12.10 -28.09 6.81
CA SER A 239 12.11 -29.54 6.50
C SER A 239 11.38 -30.42 7.54
N ARG A 240 11.08 -29.87 8.71
CA ARG A 240 10.34 -30.51 9.80
C ARG A 240 8.83 -30.25 9.75
N LEU A 241 8.36 -29.35 8.91
CA LEU A 241 6.93 -29.08 8.71
C LEU A 241 6.37 -30.01 7.66
N GLU A 242 5.25 -30.66 7.96
CA GLU A 242 4.51 -31.45 6.98
C GLU A 242 3.63 -30.54 6.12
N GLY A 243 3.84 -30.56 4.81
CA GLY A 243 3.05 -29.85 3.81
C GLY A 243 3.33 -28.31 3.74
N SER A 244 2.86 -27.71 2.66
CA SER A 244 2.96 -26.25 2.42
C SER A 244 1.72 -25.57 2.97
N ARG A 245 1.68 -25.27 4.28
CA ARG A 245 0.52 -24.63 4.93
C ARG A 245 0.69 -23.13 5.14
N LEU A 246 1.91 -22.61 5.03
CA LEU A 246 2.15 -21.17 4.93
C LEU A 246 1.65 -20.68 3.57
N ARG A 247 0.98 -19.52 3.54
CA ARG A 247 0.56 -18.90 2.29
C ARG A 247 1.72 -18.15 1.63
N ALA A 248 2.37 -17.24 2.37
CA ALA A 248 3.42 -16.39 1.82
C ALA A 248 4.57 -16.14 2.80
N GLN A 249 5.74 -15.93 2.22
CA GLN A 249 6.88 -15.31 2.88
C GLN A 249 6.84 -13.81 2.65
N TYR A 250 7.43 -13.03 3.56
CA TYR A 250 7.39 -11.58 3.52
C TYR A 250 8.77 -10.96 3.64
N HIS A 251 9.00 -9.93 2.82
CA HIS A 251 10.14 -9.04 2.84
C HIS A 251 9.63 -7.61 3.08
N ASP A 252 10.10 -7.01 4.16
CA ASP A 252 9.78 -5.66 4.63
C ASP A 252 10.41 -4.58 3.75
N SER A 253 10.06 -3.31 3.96
CA SER A 253 10.61 -2.15 3.26
C SER A 253 12.13 -2.13 3.30
N TYR A 254 12.72 -1.56 2.23
CA TYR A 254 14.18 -1.48 2.12
C TYR A 254 14.76 -0.54 3.18
N GLU A 255 15.32 -1.12 4.24
CA GLU A 255 15.96 -0.39 5.32
C GLU A 255 17.42 -0.81 5.54
N TYR A 256 18.14 -1.13 4.47
CA TYR A 256 19.56 -1.45 4.47
C TYR A 256 20.39 -0.15 4.46
N TYR A 257 20.56 0.44 5.64
CA TYR A 257 21.16 1.77 5.76
C TYR A 257 22.62 1.78 5.35
N HIS A 258 22.97 2.73 4.50
CA HIS A 258 24.32 2.95 3.97
C HIS A 258 24.88 1.81 3.11
N ALA A 259 24.12 0.73 2.88
CA ALA A 259 24.53 -0.33 1.97
C ALA A 259 24.64 0.23 0.55
N ASN A 260 25.84 0.17 -0.02
CA ASN A 260 26.08 0.68 -1.37
C ASN A 260 27.17 -0.10 -2.11
N TRP A 261 27.55 -1.27 -1.61
CA TRP A 261 28.58 -2.10 -2.18
C TRP A 261 28.30 -3.58 -1.92
N THR A 262 28.94 -4.45 -2.72
CA THR A 262 29.06 -5.90 -2.53
C THR A 262 30.39 -6.38 -3.07
N GLU A 263 30.91 -7.52 -2.59
CA GLU A 263 32.25 -8.05 -2.90
C GLU A 263 32.57 -8.12 -4.41
N ASP A 264 31.60 -8.54 -5.24
CA ASP A 264 31.80 -8.73 -6.70
C ASP A 264 31.38 -7.54 -7.57
N LEU A 265 31.09 -6.37 -6.96
CA LEU A 265 30.49 -5.23 -7.68
C LEU A 265 31.29 -4.77 -8.91
N LEU A 266 32.62 -4.73 -8.85
CA LEU A 266 33.42 -4.27 -9.99
C LEU A 266 33.26 -5.15 -11.22
N ASN A 267 33.21 -6.49 -11.04
CA ASN A 267 32.96 -7.44 -12.13
C ASN A 267 31.52 -7.34 -12.64
N GLN A 268 30.56 -7.26 -11.75
CA GLN A 268 29.15 -7.10 -12.08
C GLN A 268 28.90 -5.80 -12.87
N PHE A 269 29.53 -4.71 -12.45
CA PHE A 269 29.47 -3.44 -13.18
C PHE A 269 30.05 -3.58 -14.60
N GLN A 270 31.23 -4.15 -14.74
CA GLN A 270 31.87 -4.33 -16.05
C GLN A 270 31.04 -5.21 -16.99
N ALA A 271 30.48 -6.30 -16.47
CA ALA A 271 29.62 -7.22 -17.24
C ALA A 271 28.33 -6.54 -17.73
N ARG A 272 27.68 -5.72 -16.90
CA ARG A 272 26.41 -5.07 -17.18
C ARG A 272 26.55 -3.76 -17.94
N ARG A 273 27.58 -2.97 -17.65
CA ARG A 273 27.77 -1.62 -18.23
C ARG A 273 28.73 -1.59 -19.42
N GLY A 274 29.47 -2.69 -19.69
CA GLY A 274 30.36 -2.81 -20.85
C GLY A 274 31.70 -2.10 -20.71
N TYR A 275 32.03 -1.53 -19.53
CA TYR A 275 33.30 -0.87 -19.27
C TYR A 275 33.74 -1.02 -17.81
N ASP A 276 35.05 -0.85 -17.56
CA ASP A 276 35.64 -1.01 -16.23
C ASP A 276 35.44 0.26 -15.38
N LEU A 277 34.74 0.12 -14.26
CA LEU A 277 34.46 1.22 -13.29
C LEU A 277 35.76 1.77 -12.70
N ARG A 278 36.82 0.91 -12.55
CA ARG A 278 38.11 1.31 -12.02
C ARG A 278 38.76 2.42 -12.85
N LEU A 279 38.46 2.57 -14.13
CA LEU A 279 38.93 3.66 -14.98
C LEU A 279 38.21 4.99 -14.72
N HIS A 280 37.20 5.00 -13.89
CA HIS A 280 36.28 6.13 -13.67
C HIS A 280 36.03 6.49 -12.20
N LEU A 281 36.83 5.97 -11.24
CA LEU A 281 36.66 6.24 -9.80
C LEU A 281 36.64 7.73 -9.46
N PRO A 282 37.48 8.62 -10.07
CA PRO A 282 37.36 10.05 -9.80
C PRO A 282 35.97 10.60 -10.08
N ALA A 283 35.34 10.16 -11.18
CA ALA A 283 33.95 10.58 -11.49
C ALA A 283 32.93 9.98 -10.52
N LEU A 284 33.07 8.71 -10.14
CA LEU A 284 32.23 8.08 -9.12
C LEU A 284 32.31 8.84 -7.79
N MET A 285 33.50 9.31 -7.39
CA MET A 285 33.73 10.11 -6.18
C MET A 285 33.44 11.61 -6.37
N GLY A 286 32.75 11.98 -7.47
CA GLY A 286 32.30 13.36 -7.71
C GLY A 286 33.40 14.31 -8.21
N LYS A 287 34.53 13.81 -8.77
CA LYS A 287 35.60 14.61 -9.34
C LYS A 287 35.56 14.59 -10.87
N GLY A 288 35.58 15.76 -11.50
CA GLY A 288 35.61 15.90 -12.95
C GLY A 288 34.41 16.70 -13.49
N ARG A 289 34.09 16.45 -14.78
CA ARG A 289 32.99 17.16 -15.45
C ARG A 289 31.62 16.63 -14.94
N ALA A 290 30.69 17.53 -14.69
CA ALA A 290 29.36 17.22 -14.15
C ALA A 290 28.62 16.14 -14.97
N GLU A 291 28.64 16.23 -16.31
CA GLU A 291 28.03 15.24 -17.18
C GLU A 291 28.62 13.83 -16.97
N LYS A 292 29.96 13.70 -16.90
CA LYS A 292 30.62 12.42 -16.67
C LYS A 292 30.26 11.85 -15.29
N ILE A 293 30.25 12.71 -14.26
CA ILE A 293 29.89 12.33 -12.89
C ILE A 293 28.47 11.75 -12.86
N ALA A 294 27.49 12.48 -13.44
CA ALA A 294 26.10 12.06 -13.46
C ALA A 294 25.92 10.71 -14.17
N ARG A 295 26.58 10.50 -15.31
CA ARG A 295 26.48 9.27 -16.10
C ARG A 295 27.13 8.05 -15.42
N ILE A 296 28.33 8.23 -14.85
CA ILE A 296 29.02 7.16 -14.13
C ILE A 296 28.20 6.73 -12.89
N LYS A 297 27.68 7.71 -12.14
CA LYS A 297 26.83 7.42 -10.99
C LYS A 297 25.47 6.82 -11.39
N ALA A 298 24.90 7.21 -12.53
CA ALA A 298 23.70 6.56 -13.04
C ALA A 298 23.95 5.08 -13.39
N ASP A 299 25.05 4.76 -14.10
CA ASP A 299 25.45 3.39 -14.42
C ASP A 299 25.71 2.55 -13.14
N TYR A 300 26.32 3.17 -12.13
CA TYR A 300 26.55 2.54 -10.83
C TYR A 300 25.23 2.18 -10.13
N ARG A 301 24.26 3.12 -10.10
CA ARG A 301 22.94 2.91 -9.51
C ARG A 301 22.13 1.86 -10.26
N PHE A 302 22.17 1.87 -11.58
CA PHE A 302 21.54 0.82 -12.38
C PHE A 302 22.14 -0.56 -12.08
N THR A 303 23.44 -0.65 -11.82
CA THR A 303 24.08 -1.92 -11.45
C THR A 303 23.57 -2.43 -10.10
N LEU A 304 23.52 -1.58 -9.07
CA LEU A 304 22.97 -1.95 -7.77
C LEU A 304 21.47 -2.29 -7.84
N ALA A 305 20.71 -1.55 -8.64
CA ALA A 305 19.29 -1.79 -8.84
C ALA A 305 19.02 -3.18 -9.44
N GLU A 306 19.79 -3.57 -10.46
CA GLU A 306 19.69 -4.89 -11.08
C GLU A 306 20.12 -6.02 -10.11
N LEU A 307 21.17 -5.82 -9.33
CA LEU A 307 21.60 -6.80 -8.32
C LEU A 307 20.54 -7.01 -7.23
N HIS A 308 19.90 -5.92 -6.78
CA HIS A 308 18.83 -6.05 -5.80
C HIS A 308 17.57 -6.71 -6.39
N LEU A 309 17.27 -6.46 -7.65
CA LEU A 309 16.17 -7.15 -8.33
C LEU A 309 16.43 -8.67 -8.40
N GLU A 310 17.63 -9.09 -8.81
CA GLU A 310 18.03 -10.51 -8.81
C GLU A 310 17.97 -11.15 -7.42
N TYR A 311 18.30 -10.39 -6.37
CA TYR A 311 18.16 -10.83 -4.99
C TYR A 311 16.69 -11.12 -4.62
N ILE A 312 15.76 -10.26 -5.00
CA ILE A 312 14.30 -10.46 -4.74
C ILE A 312 13.75 -11.60 -5.62
N GLU A 313 14.17 -11.71 -6.88
CA GLU A 313 13.76 -12.81 -7.77
C GLU A 313 14.23 -14.17 -7.24
N GLU A 314 15.45 -14.26 -6.72
CA GLU A 314 15.99 -15.48 -6.11
C GLU A 314 15.22 -15.85 -4.83
N TRP A 315 14.94 -14.87 -3.96
CA TRP A 315 14.10 -15.10 -2.78
C TRP A 315 12.70 -15.60 -3.16
N THR A 316 12.09 -15.04 -4.20
CA THR A 316 10.79 -15.50 -4.73
C THR A 316 10.89 -16.92 -5.28
N SER A 317 11.94 -17.22 -6.02
CA SER A 317 12.19 -18.58 -6.54
C SER A 317 12.36 -19.61 -5.41
N TRP A 318 13.09 -19.24 -4.34
CA TRP A 318 13.22 -20.05 -3.14
C TRP A 318 11.86 -20.32 -2.48
N ALA A 319 11.04 -19.29 -2.27
CA ALA A 319 9.71 -19.44 -1.68
C ALA A 319 8.82 -20.38 -2.53
N HIS A 320 8.86 -20.21 -3.85
CA HIS A 320 8.14 -21.08 -4.79
C HIS A 320 8.59 -22.55 -4.72
N SER A 321 9.88 -22.80 -4.45
CA SER A 321 10.39 -24.16 -4.28
C SER A 321 9.76 -24.90 -3.07
N HIS A 322 9.29 -24.13 -2.09
CA HIS A 322 8.52 -24.62 -0.95
C HIS A 322 7.00 -24.60 -1.16
N GLY A 323 6.53 -24.09 -2.30
CA GLY A 323 5.10 -23.93 -2.60
C GLY A 323 4.45 -22.73 -1.91
N TRP A 324 5.23 -21.73 -1.52
CA TRP A 324 4.77 -20.49 -0.93
C TRP A 324 4.77 -19.35 -1.94
N MET A 325 3.89 -18.38 -1.74
CA MET A 325 3.93 -17.09 -2.40
C MET A 325 4.95 -16.17 -1.72
N THR A 326 5.20 -15.02 -2.36
CA THR A 326 5.96 -13.92 -1.76
C THR A 326 5.14 -12.65 -1.67
N ARG A 327 5.39 -11.86 -0.62
CA ARG A 327 4.84 -10.52 -0.40
C ARG A 327 5.99 -9.56 -0.08
N ASN A 328 6.16 -8.49 -0.86
CA ASN A 328 7.34 -7.62 -0.81
C ASN A 328 6.96 -6.16 -0.78
N GLU A 329 7.50 -5.44 0.21
CA GLU A 329 7.52 -3.98 0.25
C GLU A 329 8.77 -3.44 -0.44
N ALA A 330 8.67 -3.13 -1.71
CA ALA A 330 9.81 -2.69 -2.49
C ALA A 330 10.26 -1.25 -2.22
N HIS A 331 9.40 -0.42 -1.60
CA HIS A 331 9.74 0.98 -1.35
C HIS A 331 10.95 1.14 -0.43
N GLY A 332 11.65 2.26 -0.58
CA GLY A 332 12.94 2.50 0.07
C GLY A 332 14.14 2.01 -0.75
N ALA A 333 13.95 1.09 -1.70
CA ALA A 333 15.05 0.53 -2.49
C ALA A 333 15.70 1.58 -3.42
N PRO A 334 17.02 1.51 -3.65
CA PRO A 334 17.71 2.28 -4.67
C PRO A 334 17.59 1.61 -6.05
N ALA A 335 16.37 1.25 -6.46
CA ALA A 335 16.12 0.43 -7.63
C ALA A 335 14.80 0.83 -8.32
N ASN A 336 14.45 0.18 -9.45
CA ASN A 336 13.17 0.37 -10.10
C ASN A 336 12.07 -0.29 -9.25
N LEU A 337 11.23 0.53 -8.61
CA LEU A 337 10.17 0.03 -7.73
C LEU A 337 9.14 -0.82 -8.48
N LEU A 338 8.82 -0.50 -9.75
CA LEU A 338 7.87 -1.28 -10.55
C LEU A 338 8.37 -2.70 -10.78
N ASP A 339 9.65 -2.84 -11.10
CA ASP A 339 10.27 -4.14 -11.36
C ASP A 339 10.39 -4.96 -10.07
N LEU A 340 10.75 -4.31 -8.94
CA LEU A 340 10.83 -4.96 -7.63
C LEU A 340 9.46 -5.43 -7.11
N TYR A 341 8.43 -4.61 -7.27
CA TYR A 341 7.07 -5.01 -6.92
C TYR A 341 6.59 -6.17 -7.80
N ALA A 342 6.91 -6.14 -9.10
CA ALA A 342 6.53 -7.20 -10.04
C ALA A 342 7.28 -8.53 -9.82
N ALA A 343 8.42 -8.50 -9.12
CA ALA A 343 9.21 -9.69 -8.78
C ALA A 343 8.57 -10.54 -7.66
N ALA A 344 7.56 -10.04 -6.94
CA ALA A 344 6.83 -10.76 -5.92
C ALA A 344 5.41 -11.13 -6.38
N ASP A 345 4.84 -12.20 -5.80
CA ASP A 345 3.46 -12.61 -6.11
C ASP A 345 2.41 -11.59 -5.62
N ILE A 346 2.71 -10.91 -4.52
CA ILE A 346 1.86 -9.91 -3.91
C ILE A 346 2.70 -8.64 -3.66
N PRO A 347 2.67 -7.68 -4.58
CA PRO A 347 3.23 -6.35 -4.33
C PRO A 347 2.57 -5.71 -3.10
N GLU A 348 3.37 -5.21 -2.17
CA GLU A 348 2.88 -4.52 -0.97
C GLU A 348 3.46 -3.13 -0.85
N THR A 349 2.63 -2.15 -0.56
CA THR A 349 3.02 -0.77 -0.25
C THR A 349 2.69 -0.43 1.21
N GLU A 350 2.94 0.81 1.64
CA GLU A 350 2.71 1.24 3.02
C GLU A 350 1.94 2.55 3.08
N THR A 351 1.07 2.69 4.10
CA THR A 351 0.53 3.98 4.52
C THR A 351 1.07 4.35 5.89
N PHE A 352 1.86 5.40 5.96
CA PHE A 352 2.49 5.89 7.18
C PHE A 352 1.96 7.28 7.54
N GLY A 353 1.45 7.45 8.78
CA GLY A 353 0.83 8.69 9.22
C GLY A 353 -0.61 8.86 8.72
N ALA A 354 -1.15 10.07 8.81
CA ALA A 354 -2.54 10.39 8.47
C ALA A 354 -2.62 11.34 7.28
N SER A 355 -3.56 11.04 6.38
CA SER A 355 -3.93 11.92 5.28
C SER A 355 -4.85 13.05 5.74
N SER A 356 -4.91 14.13 4.96
CA SER A 356 -5.87 15.22 5.16
C SER A 356 -7.11 14.95 4.31
N PHE A 357 -8.28 14.86 4.95
CA PHE A 357 -9.57 14.75 4.27
C PHE A 357 -10.50 15.88 4.72
N GLU A 358 -11.25 16.46 3.79
CA GLU A 358 -12.20 17.55 4.07
C GLU A 358 -13.61 17.04 4.46
N ILE A 359 -13.67 15.84 5.05
CA ILE A 359 -14.93 15.22 5.48
C ILE A 359 -15.46 15.93 6.74
N PRO A 360 -16.65 16.58 6.71
CA PRO A 360 -17.20 17.25 7.86
C PRO A 360 -17.45 16.29 9.02
N GLY A 361 -17.06 16.70 10.24
CA GLY A 361 -17.22 15.87 11.44
C GLY A 361 -16.13 14.83 11.65
N LEU A 362 -15.20 14.64 10.71
CA LEU A 362 -14.03 13.80 10.91
C LEU A 362 -13.13 14.44 11.97
N SER A 363 -13.04 13.80 13.14
CA SER A 363 -12.31 14.32 14.30
C SER A 363 -10.81 14.18 14.09
N ARG A 364 -10.21 15.14 13.39
CA ARG A 364 -8.76 15.26 13.22
C ARG A 364 -8.30 16.66 13.56
N LYS A 365 -7.23 16.73 14.33
CA LYS A 365 -6.55 17.99 14.57
C LYS A 365 -5.41 18.13 13.57
N LYS A 366 -5.03 19.37 13.27
CA LYS A 366 -3.94 19.64 12.33
C LYS A 366 -2.61 18.99 12.77
N GLU A 367 -2.36 18.91 14.07
CA GLU A 367 -1.19 18.24 14.64
C GLU A 367 -1.21 16.70 14.55
N ASP A 368 -2.36 16.10 14.25
CA ASP A 368 -2.48 14.66 14.04
C ASP A 368 -2.17 14.26 12.57
N ILE A 369 -2.15 15.23 11.66
CA ILE A 369 -1.83 15.00 10.25
C ILE A 369 -0.31 14.98 10.10
N SER A 370 0.23 13.97 9.44
CA SER A 370 1.65 13.93 9.14
C SER A 370 2.03 15.11 8.24
N THR A 371 2.87 16.01 8.76
CA THR A 371 3.34 17.20 8.02
C THR A 371 4.63 16.95 7.26
N SER A 372 5.38 15.91 7.64
CA SER A 372 6.68 15.59 7.05
C SER A 372 6.56 14.60 5.89
N ALA A 373 5.57 13.74 5.90
CA ALA A 373 5.33 12.74 4.87
C ALA A 373 3.88 12.22 4.95
N PRO A 374 2.89 13.00 4.49
CA PRO A 374 1.53 12.46 4.40
C PRO A 374 1.50 11.32 3.37
N PRO A 375 0.64 10.29 3.55
CA PRO A 375 0.46 9.26 2.55
C PRO A 375 0.12 9.87 1.18
N ASP A 376 0.91 9.52 0.16
CA ASP A 376 0.72 10.03 -1.20
C ASP A 376 0.10 8.94 -2.09
N PRO A 377 -1.14 9.13 -2.60
CA PRO A 377 -1.77 8.15 -3.46
C PRO A 377 -0.98 7.80 -4.73
N LEU A 378 -0.13 8.71 -5.24
CA LEU A 378 0.69 8.45 -6.42
C LEU A 378 1.83 7.46 -6.13
N ILE A 379 2.30 7.38 -4.87
CA ILE A 379 3.28 6.37 -4.47
C ILE A 379 2.61 5.00 -4.37
N LEU A 380 1.40 4.93 -3.83
CA LEU A 380 0.65 3.67 -3.71
C LEU A 380 0.42 3.01 -5.09
N LEU A 381 0.26 3.83 -6.15
CA LEU A 381 0.10 3.35 -7.53
C LEU A 381 1.30 2.54 -8.06
N PHE A 382 2.49 2.62 -7.49
CA PHE A 382 3.63 1.80 -7.95
C PHE A 382 3.35 0.31 -7.74
N SER A 383 2.83 -0.09 -6.58
CA SER A 383 2.52 -1.49 -6.28
C SER A 383 1.36 -2.03 -7.13
N SER A 384 0.29 -1.24 -7.28
CA SER A 384 -0.88 -1.65 -8.08
C SER A 384 -0.56 -1.68 -9.58
N SER A 385 0.18 -0.69 -10.10
CA SER A 385 0.61 -0.68 -11.50
C SER A 385 1.52 -1.84 -11.83
N ALA A 386 2.48 -2.17 -10.94
CA ALA A 386 3.33 -3.34 -11.11
C ALA A 386 2.50 -4.62 -11.22
N ALA A 387 1.51 -4.81 -10.32
CA ALA A 387 0.60 -5.95 -10.34
C ALA A 387 -0.24 -6.00 -11.63
N HIS A 388 -0.83 -4.87 -12.02
CA HIS A 388 -1.69 -4.79 -13.20
C HIS A 388 -0.94 -5.11 -14.49
N VAL A 389 0.26 -4.55 -14.66
CA VAL A 389 1.08 -4.74 -15.85
C VAL A 389 1.69 -6.15 -15.91
N SER A 390 2.05 -6.75 -14.77
CA SER A 390 2.55 -8.14 -14.70
C SER A 390 1.45 -9.19 -14.69
N GLY A 391 0.19 -8.81 -14.38
CA GLY A 391 -0.96 -9.70 -14.38
C GLY A 391 -1.21 -10.44 -13.05
N THR A 392 -0.60 -9.98 -11.96
CA THR A 392 -0.92 -10.46 -10.60
C THR A 392 -2.22 -9.83 -10.10
N ASN A 393 -2.95 -10.55 -9.24
CA ASN A 393 -4.29 -10.12 -8.84
C ASN A 393 -4.33 -9.40 -7.48
N LEU A 394 -3.49 -9.80 -6.54
CA LEU A 394 -3.48 -9.23 -5.19
C LEU A 394 -2.47 -8.10 -5.10
N VAL A 395 -2.89 -6.99 -4.49
CA VAL A 395 -2.05 -5.84 -4.18
C VAL A 395 -2.28 -5.50 -2.71
N ALA A 396 -1.25 -5.69 -1.89
CA ALA A 396 -1.36 -5.48 -0.45
C ALA A 396 -0.86 -4.10 -0.03
N ALA A 397 -1.22 -3.72 1.20
CA ALA A 397 -0.63 -2.59 1.88
C ALA A 397 -0.54 -2.82 3.39
N GLU A 398 0.62 -2.46 3.96
CA GLU A 398 0.73 -2.16 5.37
C GLU A 398 -0.13 -0.94 5.69
N THR A 399 -1.09 -1.11 6.58
CA THR A 399 -2.22 -0.18 6.69
C THR A 399 -2.29 0.48 8.05
N CYS A 400 -2.37 1.81 8.07
CA CYS A 400 -2.55 2.63 9.27
C CYS A 400 -1.33 2.65 10.22
N THR A 401 -0.12 2.47 9.70
CA THR A 401 1.13 2.65 10.48
C THR A 401 1.21 4.09 10.96
N TRP A 402 1.30 4.28 12.27
CA TRP A 402 1.32 5.61 12.88
C TRP A 402 0.20 6.56 12.41
N LEU A 403 -1.01 6.04 12.14
CA LEU A 403 -2.14 6.89 11.75
C LEU A 403 -2.38 8.00 12.78
N ARG A 404 -2.25 7.69 14.07
CA ARG A 404 -2.20 8.64 15.21
C ARG A 404 -1.40 8.01 16.34
N GLU A 405 -1.21 8.74 17.44
CA GLU A 405 -0.62 8.19 18.66
C GLU A 405 -1.48 7.08 19.29
N HIS A 406 -0.88 6.30 20.17
CA HIS A 406 -1.48 5.13 20.82
C HIS A 406 -2.92 5.40 21.30
N PHE A 407 -3.85 4.53 20.87
CA PHE A 407 -5.28 4.57 21.21
C PHE A 407 -6.05 5.86 20.87
N LYS A 408 -5.51 6.73 20.02
CA LYS A 408 -6.21 7.94 19.54
C LYS A 408 -6.95 7.75 18.23
N THR A 409 -6.80 6.60 17.58
CA THR A 409 -7.42 6.34 16.28
C THR A 409 -8.79 5.69 16.46
N SER A 410 -9.80 6.22 15.76
CA SER A 410 -11.14 5.64 15.68
C SER A 410 -11.38 4.93 14.35
N LEU A 411 -12.40 4.06 14.30
CA LEU A 411 -12.81 3.39 13.06
C LEU A 411 -13.24 4.40 11.97
N ALA A 412 -13.86 5.52 12.36
CA ALA A 412 -14.22 6.59 11.45
C ALA A 412 -13.02 7.28 10.78
N GLN A 413 -11.86 7.31 11.45
CA GLN A 413 -10.63 7.85 10.89
C GLN A 413 -9.89 6.85 10.00
N ILE A 414 -10.07 5.54 10.23
CA ILE A 414 -9.46 4.48 9.44
C ILE A 414 -10.13 4.35 8.07
N LYS A 415 -11.46 4.48 7.99
CA LYS A 415 -12.20 4.27 6.75
C LYS A 415 -11.69 5.11 5.56
N PRO A 416 -11.55 6.44 5.63
CA PRO A 416 -11.10 7.23 4.50
C PRO A 416 -9.67 6.91 4.05
N GLU A 417 -8.78 6.47 4.96
CA GLU A 417 -7.45 5.98 4.58
C GLU A 417 -7.55 4.69 3.75
N ILE A 418 -8.40 3.74 4.17
CA ILE A 418 -8.65 2.50 3.41
C ILE A 418 -9.30 2.82 2.05
N ASP A 419 -10.25 3.74 2.02
CA ASP A 419 -10.89 4.16 0.76
C ASP A 419 -9.85 4.75 -0.21
N GLN A 420 -8.93 5.57 0.28
CA GLN A 420 -7.83 6.11 -0.52
C GLN A 420 -6.91 5.02 -1.07
N MET A 421 -6.64 3.97 -0.29
CA MET A 421 -5.87 2.82 -0.77
C MET A 421 -6.64 2.03 -1.84
N PHE A 422 -7.94 1.79 -1.66
CA PHE A 422 -8.78 1.15 -2.68
C PHE A 422 -8.76 1.94 -3.99
N LEU A 423 -8.85 3.29 -3.91
CA LEU A 423 -8.76 4.19 -5.07
C LEU A 423 -7.38 4.17 -5.75
N ALA A 424 -6.33 3.75 -5.04
CA ALA A 424 -5.00 3.52 -5.60
C ALA A 424 -4.77 2.09 -6.09
N GLY A 425 -5.79 1.23 -6.12
CA GLY A 425 -5.71 -0.13 -6.64
C GLY A 425 -5.33 -1.20 -5.61
N ILE A 426 -5.12 -0.83 -4.35
CA ILE A 426 -4.91 -1.81 -3.28
C ILE A 426 -6.20 -2.62 -3.10
N ASN A 427 -6.08 -3.94 -2.93
CA ASN A 427 -7.22 -4.82 -2.76
C ASN A 427 -6.98 -5.93 -1.71
N HIS A 428 -5.91 -5.80 -0.92
CA HIS A 428 -5.54 -6.75 0.12
C HIS A 428 -4.93 -6.02 1.33
N VAL A 429 -5.79 -5.47 2.19
CA VAL A 429 -5.42 -4.68 3.38
C VAL A 429 -4.79 -5.55 4.45
N PHE A 430 -3.63 -5.13 4.98
CA PHE A 430 -3.00 -5.67 6.19
C PHE A 430 -2.89 -4.59 7.24
N TYR A 431 -3.62 -4.72 8.33
CA TYR A 431 -3.52 -3.76 9.44
C TYR A 431 -2.16 -3.83 10.14
N HIS A 432 -1.58 -2.68 10.38
CA HIS A 432 -0.43 -2.51 11.27
C HIS A 432 -0.95 -1.99 12.62
N GLY A 433 -1.08 -2.80 13.76
CA GLY A 433 -1.28 -4.23 13.61
C GLY A 433 -1.71 -4.78 14.97
N ASN A 434 -1.54 -6.07 15.20
CA ASN A 434 -1.92 -6.79 16.43
C ASN A 434 -0.70 -7.42 17.08
N ALA A 435 -0.46 -7.16 18.38
CA ALA A 435 0.54 -7.91 19.14
C ALA A 435 -0.11 -9.16 19.74
N TYR A 436 0.57 -10.31 19.65
CA TYR A 436 0.19 -11.44 20.48
C TYR A 436 0.14 -11.00 21.94
N SER A 437 -0.97 -11.28 22.61
CA SER A 437 -1.13 -10.96 24.01
C SER A 437 -1.89 -12.08 24.72
N PRO A 438 -1.36 -12.62 25.83
CA PRO A 438 -2.06 -13.60 26.63
C PRO A 438 -3.40 -13.05 27.14
N ARG A 439 -4.40 -13.92 27.29
CA ARG A 439 -5.74 -13.55 27.79
C ARG A 439 -5.67 -12.84 29.13
N GLU A 440 -4.80 -13.32 30.03
CA GLU A 440 -4.61 -12.81 31.38
C GLU A 440 -3.78 -11.52 31.49
N ALA A 441 -3.13 -11.09 30.41
CA ALA A 441 -2.34 -9.84 30.41
C ALA A 441 -3.22 -8.66 30.83
N GLN A 442 -2.74 -7.85 31.78
CA GLN A 442 -3.46 -6.66 32.23
C GLN A 442 -3.55 -5.63 31.09
N TRP A 443 -4.59 -4.79 31.14
CA TRP A 443 -4.72 -3.67 30.19
C TRP A 443 -3.47 -2.76 30.26
N PRO A 444 -2.89 -2.32 29.13
CA PRO A 444 -3.38 -2.40 27.75
C PRO A 444 -3.06 -3.72 27.02
N GLY A 445 -2.44 -4.70 27.63
CA GLY A 445 -1.94 -5.90 27.01
C GLY A 445 -0.47 -5.78 26.61
N TRP A 446 -0.01 -6.72 25.80
CA TRP A 446 1.28 -6.59 25.13
C TRP A 446 1.07 -5.72 23.91
N MET A 447 1.95 -4.75 23.70
CA MET A 447 1.78 -3.77 22.66
C MET A 447 3.05 -3.61 21.82
N PHE A 448 2.88 -3.40 20.53
CA PHE A 448 3.94 -2.95 19.66
C PHE A 448 4.30 -1.47 19.96
N TYR A 449 5.54 -1.07 19.72
CA TYR A 449 6.00 0.29 20.05
C TYR A 449 5.36 1.38 19.18
N ALA A 450 4.86 1.00 18.01
CA ALA A 450 4.21 1.88 17.04
C ALA A 450 2.69 1.64 17.02
N SER A 451 1.91 2.69 16.86
CA SER A 451 0.47 2.58 16.60
C SER A 451 0.24 2.24 15.11
N THR A 452 -0.93 1.78 14.71
CA THR A 452 -2.23 1.74 15.36
C THR A 452 -2.45 0.35 15.97
N HIS A 453 -3.11 0.31 17.14
CA HIS A 453 -3.32 -0.96 17.87
C HIS A 453 -4.67 -1.57 17.54
N PHE A 454 -4.67 -2.59 16.67
CA PHE A 454 -5.84 -3.41 16.34
C PHE A 454 -5.90 -4.63 17.25
N GLU A 455 -6.06 -4.40 18.55
CA GLU A 455 -5.91 -5.38 19.59
C GLU A 455 -7.21 -5.58 20.39
N GLN A 456 -7.39 -6.79 20.96
CA GLN A 456 -8.59 -7.20 21.71
C GLN A 456 -8.89 -6.29 22.90
N LYS A 457 -7.89 -5.61 23.45
CA LYS A 457 -8.02 -4.71 24.61
C LYS A 457 -8.27 -3.23 24.24
N ASN A 458 -8.28 -2.89 22.94
CA ASN A 458 -8.70 -1.59 22.48
C ASN A 458 -10.22 -1.47 22.54
N ALA A 459 -10.74 -0.33 23.00
CA ALA A 459 -12.18 -0.14 23.17
C ALA A 459 -12.96 -0.38 21.86
N PHE A 460 -12.45 0.01 20.71
CA PHE A 460 -13.14 -0.17 19.44
C PHE A 460 -13.22 -1.64 18.96
N TRP A 461 -12.53 -2.59 19.61
CA TRP A 461 -12.52 -4.01 19.20
C TRP A 461 -13.92 -4.59 19.06
N ARG A 462 -14.83 -4.16 19.93
CA ARG A 462 -16.25 -4.54 19.89
C ARG A 462 -16.91 -4.27 18.53
N ASP A 463 -16.58 -3.12 17.92
CA ASP A 463 -17.19 -2.65 16.68
C ASP A 463 -16.30 -2.90 15.45
N PHE A 464 -15.11 -3.45 15.65
CA PHE A 464 -14.10 -3.66 14.61
C PHE A 464 -14.57 -4.61 13.49
N SER A 465 -15.40 -5.58 13.82
CA SER A 465 -15.97 -6.50 12.82
C SER A 465 -16.82 -5.79 11.77
N ALA A 466 -17.44 -4.65 12.09
CA ALA A 466 -18.23 -3.86 11.13
C ALA A 466 -17.32 -3.22 10.05
N LEU A 467 -16.18 -2.68 10.44
CA LEU A 467 -15.15 -2.22 9.50
C LEU A 467 -14.62 -3.39 8.64
N ASN A 468 -14.30 -4.54 9.23
CA ASN A 468 -13.76 -5.69 8.52
C ASN A 468 -14.76 -6.29 7.51
N GLN A 469 -16.06 -6.23 7.80
CA GLN A 469 -17.10 -6.59 6.85
C GLN A 469 -17.18 -5.61 5.68
N TYR A 470 -17.03 -4.31 5.93
CA TYR A 470 -16.93 -3.29 4.88
C TYR A 470 -15.72 -3.58 3.97
N VAL A 471 -14.54 -3.74 4.55
CA VAL A 471 -13.30 -4.05 3.83
C VAL A 471 -13.47 -5.34 3.01
N GLY A 472 -14.00 -6.40 3.62
CA GLY A 472 -14.20 -7.68 2.94
C GLY A 472 -15.15 -7.59 1.73
N ARG A 473 -16.23 -6.79 1.82
CA ARG A 473 -17.13 -6.54 0.68
C ARG A 473 -16.42 -5.76 -0.43
N CYS A 474 -15.72 -4.67 -0.10
CA CYS A 474 -14.96 -3.92 -1.09
C CYS A 474 -13.90 -4.80 -1.78
N GLN A 475 -13.09 -5.53 -1.01
CA GLN A 475 -12.04 -6.42 -1.54
C GLN A 475 -12.63 -7.53 -2.41
N SER A 476 -13.82 -8.06 -2.09
CA SER A 476 -14.46 -9.09 -2.91
C SER A 476 -14.81 -8.62 -4.33
N ILE A 477 -15.04 -7.33 -4.50
CA ILE A 477 -15.26 -6.69 -5.82
C ILE A 477 -13.93 -6.28 -6.44
N LEU A 478 -13.02 -5.68 -5.66
CA LEU A 478 -11.74 -5.19 -6.15
C LEU A 478 -10.74 -6.31 -6.52
N GLN A 479 -10.92 -7.52 -5.98
CA GLN A 479 -10.18 -8.72 -6.39
C GLN A 479 -10.86 -9.43 -7.58
N ALA A 480 -12.11 -9.07 -7.92
CA ALA A 480 -12.83 -9.66 -9.03
C ALA A 480 -12.51 -8.93 -10.35
N GLY A 481 -12.43 -9.70 -11.44
CA GLY A 481 -12.17 -9.13 -12.77
C GLY A 481 -10.74 -8.64 -12.94
N LYS A 482 -10.56 -7.68 -13.85
CA LYS A 482 -9.24 -7.12 -14.21
C LYS A 482 -9.24 -5.61 -14.11
N PRO A 483 -8.08 -4.96 -13.89
CA PRO A 483 -7.96 -3.52 -14.02
C PRO A 483 -8.50 -3.02 -15.36
N ALA A 484 -9.09 -1.83 -15.37
CA ALA A 484 -9.65 -1.23 -16.58
C ALA A 484 -9.11 0.19 -16.78
N ASN A 485 -7.80 0.33 -16.77
CA ASN A 485 -7.07 1.54 -17.04
C ASN A 485 -6.82 1.69 -18.53
N ASP A 486 -6.81 2.95 -19.02
CA ASP A 486 -6.67 3.25 -20.45
C ASP A 486 -5.23 3.59 -20.85
N ILE A 487 -4.41 4.07 -19.92
CA ILE A 487 -3.10 4.69 -20.14
C ILE A 487 -2.00 3.92 -19.43
N LEU A 488 -0.89 3.68 -20.12
CA LEU A 488 0.40 3.34 -19.52
C LEU A 488 1.27 4.59 -19.45
N LEU A 489 1.60 5.05 -18.24
CA LEU A 489 2.47 6.20 -18.01
C LEU A 489 3.90 5.73 -17.75
N TYR A 490 4.80 6.02 -18.71
CA TYR A 490 6.21 5.62 -18.62
C TYR A 490 6.94 6.36 -17.51
N TRP A 491 7.67 5.61 -16.65
CA TRP A 491 8.48 6.15 -15.56
C TRP A 491 9.96 6.29 -15.97
N PRO A 492 10.46 7.54 -16.21
CA PRO A 492 11.83 7.79 -16.65
C PRO A 492 12.82 7.74 -15.48
N LEU A 493 13.09 6.55 -14.92
CA LEU A 493 14.01 6.35 -13.79
C LEU A 493 15.42 6.90 -14.07
N ALA A 494 15.88 6.85 -15.32
CA ALA A 494 17.18 7.40 -15.72
C ALA A 494 17.32 8.89 -15.38
N ASP A 495 16.26 9.68 -15.52
CA ASP A 495 16.28 11.11 -15.17
C ASP A 495 16.43 11.32 -13.66
N ILE A 496 15.84 10.46 -12.83
CA ILE A 496 16.02 10.48 -11.38
C ILE A 496 17.49 10.19 -11.05
N TRP A 497 18.08 9.14 -11.64
CA TRP A 497 19.48 8.81 -11.41
C TRP A 497 20.45 9.91 -11.81
N HIS A 498 20.14 10.68 -12.84
CA HIS A 498 20.95 11.82 -13.27
C HIS A 498 20.75 13.05 -12.39
N LYS A 499 19.52 13.32 -11.93
CA LYS A 499 19.18 14.47 -11.06
C LYS A 499 19.96 14.43 -9.74
N TYR A 500 20.05 13.28 -9.09
CA TYR A 500 20.70 13.12 -7.78
C TYR A 500 22.19 12.80 -7.86
N SER A 501 22.92 13.34 -8.83
CA SER A 501 24.34 13.06 -9.08
C SER A 501 25.30 13.42 -7.92
N ASN A 502 24.86 14.20 -6.93
CA ASN A 502 25.64 14.50 -5.72
C ASN A 502 25.67 13.32 -4.72
N GLU A 503 24.71 12.42 -4.77
CA GLU A 503 24.62 11.25 -3.89
C GLU A 503 25.29 10.02 -4.52
N MET A 504 25.75 9.05 -3.71
CA MET A 504 26.24 7.77 -4.23
C MET A 504 25.05 6.92 -4.69
N ILE A 505 24.08 6.75 -3.83
CA ILE A 505 22.79 6.10 -4.11
C ILE A 505 21.65 7.06 -3.78
N LYS A 506 20.48 6.84 -4.37
CA LYS A 506 19.24 7.51 -4.02
C LYS A 506 18.20 6.44 -3.69
N THR A 507 17.70 6.45 -2.49
CA THR A 507 16.59 5.59 -2.04
C THR A 507 15.25 6.22 -2.40
N LEU A 508 14.28 5.37 -2.80
CA LEU A 508 12.96 5.78 -3.26
C LEU A 508 11.90 5.34 -2.24
N ASN A 509 11.77 6.08 -1.16
CA ASN A 509 10.91 5.73 -0.04
C ASN A 509 9.60 6.52 -0.03
N VAL A 510 8.64 6.06 0.78
CA VAL A 510 7.32 6.69 0.95
C VAL A 510 7.34 7.89 1.90
N HIS A 511 8.41 8.07 2.69
CA HIS A 511 8.51 9.13 3.70
C HIS A 511 9.11 10.43 3.17
N SER A 512 9.75 10.42 2.01
CA SER A 512 10.31 11.58 1.33
C SER A 512 10.06 11.44 -0.16
N THR A 513 9.08 12.16 -0.65
CA THR A 513 8.48 11.98 -1.98
C THR A 513 8.97 12.96 -3.02
N ASP A 514 10.01 13.76 -2.72
CA ASP A 514 10.62 14.75 -3.61
C ASP A 514 11.15 14.14 -4.94
N TRP A 515 11.56 12.88 -4.89
CA TRP A 515 11.98 12.14 -6.09
C TRP A 515 10.83 11.94 -7.09
N LEU A 516 9.58 11.88 -6.61
CA LEU A 516 8.36 11.75 -7.40
C LEU A 516 7.74 13.12 -7.67
N THR A 517 7.37 13.87 -6.64
CA THR A 517 6.58 15.11 -6.75
C THR A 517 7.29 16.22 -7.51
N ASP A 518 8.63 16.30 -7.43
CA ASP A 518 9.44 17.28 -8.16
C ASP A 518 9.84 16.81 -9.58
N SER A 519 9.33 15.68 -10.04
CA SER A 519 9.60 15.13 -11.38
C SER A 519 8.54 15.54 -12.39
N SER A 520 8.86 15.52 -13.68
CA SER A 520 7.87 15.65 -14.77
C SER A 520 6.84 14.54 -14.70
N PHE A 521 7.29 13.33 -14.41
CA PHE A 521 6.44 12.14 -14.23
C PHE A 521 5.40 12.35 -13.13
N GLY A 522 5.81 12.79 -11.93
CA GLY A 522 4.90 13.00 -10.80
C GLY A 522 3.87 14.11 -11.08
N ARG A 523 4.29 15.22 -11.74
CA ARG A 523 3.36 16.28 -12.14
C ARG A 523 2.33 15.80 -13.15
N LEU A 524 2.76 15.04 -14.16
CA LEU A 524 1.83 14.50 -15.16
C LEU A 524 0.89 13.45 -14.53
N ALA A 525 1.39 12.58 -13.64
CA ALA A 525 0.57 11.62 -12.91
C ALA A 525 -0.49 12.30 -12.04
N ALA A 526 -0.11 13.38 -11.33
CA ALA A 526 -1.05 14.19 -10.55
C ALA A 526 -2.13 14.81 -11.45
N TRP A 527 -1.73 15.42 -12.56
CA TRP A 527 -2.66 16.01 -13.52
C TRP A 527 -3.62 14.97 -14.11
N LEU A 528 -3.12 13.80 -14.55
CA LEU A 528 -3.98 12.71 -15.07
C LEU A 528 -5.03 12.29 -14.06
N LYS A 529 -4.63 12.12 -12.78
CA LYS A 529 -5.53 11.77 -11.70
C LYS A 529 -6.58 12.85 -11.43
N GLU A 530 -6.17 14.11 -11.36
CA GLU A 530 -7.07 15.27 -11.14
C GLU A 530 -8.07 15.45 -12.26
N GLN A 531 -7.69 15.13 -13.51
CA GLN A 531 -8.59 15.20 -14.66
C GLN A 531 -9.49 13.96 -14.79
N GLY A 532 -9.31 12.93 -13.99
CA GLY A 532 -10.12 11.71 -14.01
C GLY A 532 -9.72 10.67 -15.04
N TYR A 533 -8.47 10.66 -15.49
CA TYR A 533 -7.92 9.62 -16.36
C TYR A 533 -7.49 8.40 -15.56
N ALA A 534 -7.76 7.22 -16.10
CA ALA A 534 -7.36 5.94 -15.53
C ALA A 534 -6.02 5.47 -16.14
N PHE A 535 -5.00 5.28 -15.32
CA PHE A 535 -3.66 4.93 -15.79
C PHE A 535 -2.93 3.99 -14.83
N ASP A 536 -1.94 3.27 -15.37
CA ASP A 536 -0.92 2.53 -14.65
C ASP A 536 0.47 3.04 -15.03
N TYR A 537 1.45 2.86 -14.15
CA TYR A 537 2.86 3.15 -14.41
C TYR A 537 3.51 2.03 -15.21
N LEU A 538 4.56 2.36 -15.94
CA LEU A 538 5.28 1.43 -16.82
C LEU A 538 6.80 1.62 -16.70
N SER A 539 7.54 0.54 -16.46
CA SER A 539 9.01 0.52 -16.49
C SER A 539 9.57 0.17 -17.86
N ASP A 540 10.89 0.37 -18.03
CA ASP A 540 11.62 -0.10 -19.22
C ASP A 540 11.52 -1.62 -19.39
N GLN A 541 11.66 -2.40 -18.30
CA GLN A 541 11.59 -3.86 -18.35
C GLN A 541 10.19 -4.36 -18.69
N GLN A 542 9.16 -3.75 -18.10
CA GLN A 542 7.77 -4.11 -18.39
C GLN A 542 7.37 -3.80 -19.83
N LEU A 543 7.90 -2.71 -20.41
CA LEU A 543 7.65 -2.30 -21.80
C LEU A 543 8.04 -3.40 -22.81
N GLU A 544 9.08 -4.19 -22.54
CA GLU A 544 9.51 -5.26 -23.45
C GLU A 544 8.44 -6.37 -23.60
N ASN A 545 7.58 -6.56 -22.59
CA ASN A 545 6.55 -7.58 -22.57
C ASN A 545 5.20 -7.14 -23.18
N ILE A 546 5.06 -5.84 -23.54
CA ILE A 546 3.82 -5.32 -24.15
C ILE A 546 3.71 -5.79 -25.60
N ALA A 547 2.54 -6.23 -26.01
CA ALA A 547 2.23 -6.54 -27.40
C ALA A 547 1.05 -5.71 -27.91
N TYR A 548 1.14 -5.17 -29.14
CA TYR A 548 -0.03 -4.54 -29.77
C TYR A 548 -0.89 -5.61 -30.44
N ARG A 549 -2.14 -5.78 -29.97
CA ARG A 549 -3.11 -6.75 -30.49
C ARG A 549 -4.54 -6.24 -30.28
N ASN A 550 -5.46 -6.65 -31.15
CA ASN A 550 -6.89 -6.31 -31.01
C ASN A 550 -7.15 -4.81 -30.75
N ASP A 551 -6.42 -3.96 -31.47
CA ASP A 551 -6.46 -2.49 -31.37
C ASP A 551 -6.10 -1.95 -29.97
N GLY A 552 -5.24 -2.69 -29.22
CA GLY A 552 -4.78 -2.30 -27.89
C GLY A 552 -3.38 -2.81 -27.54
N LEU A 553 -2.79 -2.20 -26.54
CA LEU A 553 -1.52 -2.57 -25.92
C LEU A 553 -1.80 -3.60 -24.82
N GLU A 554 -1.48 -4.86 -25.08
CA GLU A 554 -1.79 -5.98 -24.17
C GLU A 554 -0.60 -6.36 -23.30
N THR A 555 -0.80 -6.40 -21.99
CA THR A 555 0.13 -6.93 -21.00
C THR A 555 -0.64 -7.37 -19.75
N GLY A 556 -0.15 -8.38 -19.00
CA GLY A 556 -0.81 -8.88 -17.78
C GLY A 556 -2.27 -9.36 -17.98
N GLY A 557 -2.68 -9.55 -19.23
CA GLY A 557 -4.06 -9.86 -19.61
C GLY A 557 -5.01 -8.66 -19.52
N VAL A 558 -4.48 -7.45 -19.52
CA VAL A 558 -5.16 -6.13 -19.60
C VAL A 558 -4.81 -5.49 -20.94
N SER A 559 -5.72 -4.68 -21.47
CA SER A 559 -5.52 -3.93 -22.73
C SER A 559 -5.58 -2.42 -22.43
N TYR A 560 -4.55 -1.70 -22.88
CA TYR A 560 -4.42 -0.25 -22.76
C TYR A 560 -4.51 0.39 -24.15
N LYS A 561 -4.90 1.67 -24.22
CA LYS A 561 -5.07 2.41 -25.49
C LYS A 561 -3.81 3.14 -25.94
N THR A 562 -3.00 3.61 -24.99
CA THR A 562 -1.82 4.42 -25.30
C THR A 562 -0.71 4.28 -24.25
N ILE A 563 0.52 4.57 -24.65
CA ILE A 563 1.63 4.85 -23.75
C ILE A 563 1.88 6.36 -23.75
N VAL A 564 1.92 6.97 -22.59
CA VAL A 564 2.23 8.39 -22.39
C VAL A 564 3.62 8.51 -21.76
N ILE A 565 4.48 9.28 -22.40
CA ILE A 565 5.83 9.57 -21.96
C ILE A 565 5.87 11.02 -21.45
N PRO A 566 6.17 11.26 -20.15
CA PRO A 566 6.34 12.61 -19.62
C PRO A 566 7.57 13.28 -20.24
N VAL A 567 7.76 14.56 -19.99
CA VAL A 567 9.00 15.26 -20.38
C VAL A 567 10.20 14.47 -19.87
N THR A 568 10.94 13.86 -20.79
CA THR A 568 12.04 12.92 -20.50
C THR A 568 13.34 13.42 -21.12
N ALA A 569 14.39 13.53 -20.31
CA ALA A 569 15.72 13.92 -20.79
C ALA A 569 16.52 12.72 -21.29
N HIS A 570 16.45 11.59 -20.58
CA HIS A 570 17.26 10.40 -20.89
C HIS A 570 16.37 9.18 -21.07
N MET A 571 16.48 8.56 -22.24
CA MET A 571 15.80 7.30 -22.57
C MET A 571 16.80 6.34 -23.20
N SER A 572 16.75 5.06 -22.84
CA SER A 572 17.61 4.04 -23.45
C SER A 572 17.28 3.87 -24.93
N LEU A 573 18.28 3.50 -25.73
CA LEU A 573 18.04 3.23 -27.16
C LEU A 573 17.09 2.07 -27.36
N SER A 574 17.18 1.03 -26.52
CA SER A 574 16.25 -0.13 -26.55
C SER A 574 14.80 0.28 -26.27
N THR A 575 14.56 1.09 -25.23
CA THR A 575 13.22 1.63 -24.92
C THR A 575 12.65 2.46 -26.06
N TRP A 576 13.48 3.35 -26.63
CA TRP A 576 13.09 4.15 -27.81
C TRP A 576 12.71 3.27 -29.00
N GLU A 577 13.55 2.27 -29.34
CA GLU A 577 13.28 1.35 -30.46
C GLU A 577 12.03 0.49 -30.20
N ARG A 578 11.79 0.10 -28.93
CA ARG A 578 10.58 -0.65 -28.56
C ARG A 578 9.31 0.18 -28.75
N LEU A 579 9.32 1.44 -28.33
CA LEU A 579 8.20 2.36 -28.56
C LEU A 579 7.92 2.56 -30.06
N LEU A 580 8.97 2.71 -30.89
CA LEU A 580 8.79 2.82 -32.35
C LEU A 580 8.22 1.56 -32.96
N ARG A 581 8.62 0.36 -32.51
CA ARG A 581 8.05 -0.92 -32.97
C ARG A 581 6.57 -1.01 -32.64
N LEU A 582 6.18 -0.67 -31.40
CA LEU A 582 4.77 -0.66 -30.99
C LEU A 582 3.95 0.35 -31.80
N ALA A 583 4.50 1.55 -32.06
CA ALA A 583 3.85 2.52 -32.94
C ALA A 583 3.70 1.98 -34.35
N ALA A 584 4.72 1.31 -34.92
CA ALA A 584 4.63 0.72 -36.25
C ALA A 584 3.63 -0.44 -36.33
N GLU A 585 3.38 -1.13 -35.22
CA GLU A 585 2.38 -2.21 -35.10
C GLU A 585 0.94 -1.68 -34.97
N GLY A 586 0.72 -0.37 -34.77
CA GLY A 586 -0.60 0.26 -34.69
C GLY A 586 -0.86 1.07 -33.43
N ALA A 587 0.07 1.09 -32.45
CA ALA A 587 -0.11 1.82 -31.22
C ALA A 587 -0.05 3.35 -31.40
N THR A 588 -0.79 4.07 -30.55
CA THR A 588 -0.61 5.50 -30.34
C THR A 588 0.35 5.71 -29.20
N ILE A 589 1.47 6.44 -29.44
CA ILE A 589 2.46 6.81 -28.42
C ILE A 589 2.44 8.33 -28.25
N ILE A 590 2.32 8.82 -27.04
CA ILE A 590 2.21 10.25 -26.73
C ILE A 590 3.46 10.72 -25.96
N PHE A 591 4.13 11.75 -26.45
CA PHE A 591 5.24 12.43 -25.77
C PHE A 591 4.81 13.83 -25.31
N GLU A 592 4.89 14.09 -24.03
CA GLU A 592 4.68 15.43 -23.47
C GLU A 592 5.85 16.34 -23.88
N ASP A 593 5.54 17.49 -24.51
CA ASP A 593 6.49 18.57 -24.87
C ASP A 593 7.78 18.13 -25.60
N GLY A 594 7.72 17.05 -26.39
CA GLY A 594 8.81 16.64 -27.27
C GLY A 594 9.44 15.30 -26.95
N LEU A 595 10.34 14.89 -27.87
CA LEU A 595 11.01 13.60 -27.80
C LEU A 595 12.16 13.61 -26.76
N PRO A 596 12.62 12.42 -26.30
CA PRO A 596 13.77 12.30 -25.39
C PRO A 596 15.02 12.99 -25.98
N LYS A 597 15.79 13.66 -25.12
CA LYS A 597 16.91 14.51 -25.56
C LYS A 597 18.22 13.75 -25.73
N ASP A 598 18.42 12.69 -24.94
CA ASP A 598 19.69 11.99 -24.84
C ASP A 598 19.50 10.54 -24.36
N VAL A 599 20.58 9.77 -24.33
CA VAL A 599 20.63 8.41 -23.76
C VAL A 599 21.30 8.42 -22.38
N PRO A 600 20.92 7.51 -21.44
CA PRO A 600 21.60 7.38 -20.15
C PRO A 600 22.96 6.71 -20.27
N GLY A 601 23.78 6.78 -19.19
CA GLY A 601 25.01 6.05 -19.05
C GLY A 601 26.19 6.62 -19.84
N TRP A 602 27.34 5.95 -19.70
CA TRP A 602 28.63 6.42 -20.26
C TRP A 602 29.19 5.58 -21.43
N PHE A 603 28.90 4.26 -21.45
CA PHE A 603 29.44 3.35 -22.49
C PHE A 603 28.99 3.77 -23.90
N ASP A 604 29.90 3.88 -24.84
CA ASP A 604 29.67 4.23 -26.24
C ASP A 604 28.68 5.42 -26.44
N LEU A 605 28.77 6.40 -25.53
CA LEU A 605 27.81 7.50 -25.43
C LEU A 605 27.57 8.21 -26.76
N ASN A 606 28.63 8.56 -27.51
CA ASN A 606 28.47 9.32 -28.75
C ASN A 606 27.77 8.50 -29.84
N GLU A 607 28.07 7.20 -29.91
CA GLU A 607 27.44 6.30 -30.88
C GLU A 607 25.94 6.15 -30.58
N ARG A 608 25.59 5.85 -29.34
CA ARG A 608 24.18 5.70 -28.88
C ARG A 608 23.39 7.02 -29.02
N ARG A 609 24.00 8.17 -28.72
CA ARG A 609 23.39 9.49 -28.90
C ARG A 609 23.11 9.79 -30.37
N ASN A 610 24.09 9.48 -31.25
CA ASN A 610 23.92 9.65 -32.69
C ASN A 610 22.83 8.71 -33.25
N ALA A 611 22.75 7.47 -32.74
CA ALA A 611 21.73 6.53 -33.15
C ALA A 611 20.32 7.03 -32.77
N LEU A 612 20.12 7.48 -31.53
CA LEU A 612 18.88 8.07 -31.07
C LEU A 612 18.46 9.25 -31.95
N GLN A 613 19.38 10.23 -32.16
CA GLN A 613 19.11 11.44 -32.97
C GLN A 613 18.83 11.10 -34.43
N SER A 614 19.53 10.14 -35.00
CA SER A 614 19.32 9.69 -36.38
C SER A 614 17.96 9.03 -36.55
N SER A 615 17.55 8.19 -35.58
CA SER A 615 16.23 7.56 -35.58
C SER A 615 15.12 8.60 -35.43
N GLN A 616 15.26 9.57 -34.53
CA GLN A 616 14.26 10.65 -34.35
C GLN A 616 14.07 11.49 -35.61
N ARG A 617 15.13 11.74 -36.40
CA ARG A 617 15.05 12.51 -37.67
C ARG A 617 14.30 11.78 -38.77
N THR A 618 14.05 10.48 -38.65
CA THR A 618 13.21 9.74 -39.61
C THR A 618 11.73 9.99 -39.43
N LEU A 619 11.32 10.51 -38.29
CA LEU A 619 9.93 10.85 -38.00
C LEU A 619 9.54 12.16 -38.69
N LEU A 620 8.53 12.09 -39.53
CA LEU A 620 8.00 13.24 -40.23
C LEU A 620 6.77 13.77 -39.49
N PHE A 621 6.97 14.83 -38.73
CA PHE A 621 5.90 15.47 -37.97
C PHE A 621 5.14 16.49 -38.80
N GLU A 622 3.82 16.39 -38.72
CA GLU A 622 2.87 17.35 -39.26
C GLU A 622 2.09 18.01 -38.12
N SER A 623 1.74 19.31 -38.30
CA SER A 623 0.87 20.00 -37.34
C SER A 623 -0.57 19.56 -37.58
N VAL A 624 -1.24 19.06 -36.53
CA VAL A 624 -2.65 18.65 -36.58
C VAL A 624 -3.55 19.75 -36.01
N GLU A 625 -3.15 20.32 -34.87
CA GLU A 625 -3.78 21.44 -34.18
C GLU A 625 -2.70 22.37 -33.61
N ASP A 626 -3.10 23.54 -33.10
CA ASP A 626 -2.17 24.39 -32.36
C ASP A 626 -1.49 23.61 -31.25
N GLU A 627 -0.16 23.63 -31.24
CA GLU A 627 0.71 22.97 -30.25
C GLU A 627 0.65 21.42 -30.20
N MET A 628 0.09 20.76 -31.23
CA MET A 628 0.11 19.29 -31.37
C MET A 628 0.71 18.89 -32.71
N LEU A 629 1.73 18.03 -32.64
CA LEU A 629 2.41 17.43 -33.79
C LEU A 629 2.10 15.94 -33.86
N LYS A 630 1.94 15.41 -35.07
CA LYS A 630 1.70 13.98 -35.34
C LYS A 630 2.72 13.47 -36.35
N ALA A 631 3.30 12.31 -36.08
CA ALA A 631 4.03 11.51 -37.06
C ALA A 631 3.34 10.16 -37.23
N GLU A 632 3.01 9.80 -38.48
CA GLU A 632 2.50 8.47 -38.81
C GLU A 632 3.64 7.47 -38.93
N LEU A 633 3.46 6.27 -38.41
CA LEU A 633 4.46 5.22 -38.42
C LEU A 633 3.79 3.86 -38.75
N ALA A 634 3.82 3.50 -40.03
CA ALA A 634 3.10 2.32 -40.54
C ALA A 634 1.60 2.33 -40.16
N ASP A 635 1.17 1.46 -39.25
CA ASP A 635 -0.24 1.31 -38.88
C ASP A 635 -0.63 2.16 -37.66
N GLY A 636 0.33 2.80 -36.98
CA GLY A 636 0.08 3.64 -35.78
C GLY A 636 0.69 5.03 -35.88
N GLN A 637 0.86 5.70 -34.74
CA GLN A 637 1.24 7.11 -34.71
C GLN A 637 2.00 7.53 -33.44
N ILE A 638 2.78 8.60 -33.58
CA ILE A 638 3.40 9.32 -32.48
C ILE A 638 2.80 10.71 -32.40
N LEU A 639 2.30 11.09 -31.23
CA LEU A 639 1.81 12.43 -30.93
C LEU A 639 2.79 13.13 -29.99
N THR A 640 3.00 14.44 -30.18
CA THR A 640 3.79 15.25 -29.24
C THR A 640 3.29 16.69 -29.20
N GLY A 641 3.39 17.32 -28.05
CA GLY A 641 2.99 18.69 -27.80
C GLY A 641 2.65 19.00 -26.36
N SER A 642 2.19 20.23 -26.11
CA SER A 642 1.80 20.69 -24.75
C SER A 642 0.34 20.39 -24.40
N ARG A 643 -0.50 20.10 -25.39
CA ARG A 643 -1.95 19.87 -25.18
C ARG A 643 -2.28 18.40 -24.93
N MET A 644 -2.00 17.94 -23.71
CA MET A 644 -2.21 16.54 -23.31
C MET A 644 -3.66 16.07 -23.52
N GLU A 645 -4.66 16.89 -23.17
CA GLU A 645 -6.08 16.54 -23.38
C GLU A 645 -6.41 16.23 -24.85
N ALA A 646 -5.92 17.05 -25.78
CA ALA A 646 -6.16 16.86 -27.20
C ALA A 646 -5.50 15.57 -27.71
N MET A 647 -4.28 15.28 -27.27
CA MET A 647 -3.55 14.06 -27.60
C MET A 647 -4.25 12.81 -27.06
N LEU A 648 -4.74 12.84 -25.80
CA LEU A 648 -5.50 11.74 -25.20
C LEU A 648 -6.86 11.54 -25.90
N SER A 649 -7.53 12.63 -26.26
CA SER A 649 -8.78 12.56 -27.04
C SER A 649 -8.55 11.94 -28.42
N THR A 650 -7.43 12.26 -29.10
CA THR A 650 -7.03 11.64 -30.37
C THR A 650 -6.76 10.14 -30.21
N ALA A 651 -6.27 9.70 -29.05
CA ALA A 651 -6.11 8.29 -28.68
C ALA A 651 -7.43 7.61 -28.24
N GLY A 652 -8.57 8.31 -28.31
CA GLY A 652 -9.88 7.78 -27.94
C GLY A 652 -10.06 7.58 -26.43
N ILE A 653 -9.37 8.38 -25.61
CA ILE A 653 -9.44 8.30 -24.14
C ILE A 653 -10.35 9.41 -23.62
N ILE A 654 -11.28 9.00 -22.76
CA ILE A 654 -12.28 9.89 -22.16
C ILE A 654 -12.10 9.83 -20.63
N PRO A 655 -11.93 10.96 -19.94
CA PRO A 655 -11.84 10.98 -18.49
C PRO A 655 -13.21 10.74 -17.83
N GLU A 656 -13.21 10.18 -16.63
CA GLU A 656 -14.41 10.04 -15.80
C GLU A 656 -14.79 11.40 -15.20
N ALA A 657 -15.94 11.91 -15.60
CA ALA A 657 -16.43 13.23 -15.19
C ALA A 657 -16.69 13.35 -13.68
N MET A 658 -16.89 12.24 -12.98
CA MET A 658 -17.18 12.23 -11.54
C MET A 658 -16.09 12.86 -10.69
N VAL A 659 -14.83 12.87 -11.15
CA VAL A 659 -13.71 13.48 -10.42
C VAL A 659 -13.91 15.00 -10.32
N SER A 660 -14.33 15.65 -11.39
CA SER A 660 -14.69 17.08 -11.37
C SER A 660 -15.93 17.39 -10.52
N MET A 661 -16.70 16.37 -10.14
CA MET A 661 -17.85 16.47 -9.25
C MET A 661 -17.51 16.19 -7.77
N GLY A 662 -16.22 16.07 -7.43
CA GLY A 662 -15.71 15.94 -6.08
C GLY A 662 -15.63 14.50 -5.54
N VAL A 663 -15.85 13.47 -6.36
CA VAL A 663 -15.69 12.08 -5.95
C VAL A 663 -14.61 11.37 -6.76
N ASN A 664 -13.94 10.41 -6.13
CA ASN A 664 -12.88 9.63 -6.74
C ASN A 664 -13.37 8.20 -7.04
N TYR A 665 -12.71 7.55 -7.99
CA TYR A 665 -13.08 6.21 -8.43
C TYR A 665 -11.88 5.33 -8.74
N ILE A 666 -12.11 4.01 -8.73
CA ILE A 666 -11.32 3.02 -9.47
C ILE A 666 -12.27 2.11 -10.24
N ARG A 667 -11.82 1.68 -11.42
CA ARG A 667 -12.60 0.87 -12.35
C ARG A 667 -11.94 -0.47 -12.62
N ARG A 668 -12.75 -1.56 -12.60
CA ARG A 668 -12.33 -2.91 -12.99
C ARG A 668 -13.31 -3.48 -13.99
N SER A 669 -12.81 -4.23 -14.98
CA SER A 669 -13.65 -4.95 -15.94
C SER A 669 -14.09 -6.30 -15.39
N HIS A 670 -15.27 -6.77 -15.75
CA HIS A 670 -15.74 -8.13 -15.56
C HIS A 670 -16.37 -8.65 -16.86
N ALA A 671 -16.75 -9.93 -16.92
CA ALA A 671 -17.21 -10.57 -18.15
C ALA A 671 -18.38 -9.86 -18.85
N GLU A 672 -19.20 -9.11 -18.12
CA GLU A 672 -20.42 -8.46 -18.64
C GLU A 672 -20.37 -6.93 -18.57
N GLY A 673 -19.32 -6.31 -18.02
CA GLY A 673 -19.23 -4.84 -17.86
C GLY A 673 -18.13 -4.42 -16.93
N TYR A 674 -18.44 -3.46 -16.04
CA TYR A 674 -17.45 -2.86 -15.16
C TYR A 674 -17.95 -2.82 -13.70
N HIS A 675 -17.00 -2.89 -12.78
CA HIS A 675 -17.16 -2.49 -11.39
C HIS A 675 -16.46 -1.15 -11.16
N TYR A 676 -17.15 -0.24 -10.50
CA TYR A 676 -16.58 1.00 -10.00
C TYR A 676 -16.65 0.97 -8.47
N PHE A 677 -15.55 1.22 -7.79
CA PHE A 677 -15.58 1.67 -6.40
C PHE A 677 -15.47 3.19 -6.45
N ILE A 678 -16.45 3.87 -5.85
CA ILE A 678 -16.56 5.34 -5.82
C ILE A 678 -16.59 5.78 -4.37
N SER A 679 -15.74 6.76 -4.00
CA SER A 679 -15.68 7.30 -2.64
C SER A 679 -15.71 8.83 -2.66
N ASN A 680 -16.48 9.39 -1.72
CA ASN A 680 -16.57 10.82 -1.47
C ASN A 680 -15.68 11.20 -0.28
N LEU A 681 -14.47 11.63 -0.55
CA LEU A 681 -13.48 12.06 0.44
C LEU A 681 -13.45 13.60 0.62
N SER A 682 -14.41 14.31 -0.01
CA SER A 682 -14.54 15.77 0.02
C SER A 682 -15.61 16.24 1.03
N ASP A 683 -15.81 17.55 1.13
CA ASP A 683 -16.89 18.19 1.89
C ASP A 683 -18.19 18.37 1.07
N GLN A 684 -18.17 18.03 -0.23
CA GLN A 684 -19.28 18.26 -1.14
C GLN A 684 -20.24 17.06 -1.18
N VAL A 685 -21.52 17.32 -1.23
CA VAL A 685 -22.55 16.28 -1.42
C VAL A 685 -22.72 16.01 -2.91
N LEU A 686 -22.47 14.79 -3.35
CA LEU A 686 -22.86 14.35 -4.70
C LEU A 686 -24.34 13.96 -4.69
N ASN A 687 -25.16 14.62 -5.51
CA ASN A 687 -26.58 14.32 -5.69
C ASN A 687 -27.01 14.72 -7.12
N ASN A 688 -26.49 14.00 -8.11
CA ASN A 688 -26.61 14.40 -9.50
C ASN A 688 -26.51 13.21 -10.47
N TRP A 689 -26.83 13.48 -11.73
CA TRP A 689 -26.48 12.64 -12.86
C TRP A 689 -24.97 12.69 -13.10
N VAL A 690 -24.35 11.53 -13.22
CA VAL A 690 -22.90 11.35 -13.39
C VAL A 690 -22.65 10.71 -14.75
N PRO A 691 -22.02 11.42 -15.71
CA PRO A 691 -21.58 10.85 -16.99
C PRO A 691 -20.48 9.82 -16.77
N MET A 692 -20.63 8.64 -17.42
CA MET A 692 -19.66 7.56 -17.34
C MET A 692 -18.81 7.51 -18.62
N ALA A 693 -17.51 7.25 -18.45
CA ALA A 693 -16.61 7.11 -19.59
C ALA A 693 -16.77 5.76 -20.31
N THR A 694 -17.37 4.76 -19.66
CA THR A 694 -17.62 3.44 -20.25
C THR A 694 -19.07 3.27 -20.67
N PRO A 695 -19.35 2.56 -21.79
CA PRO A 695 -20.72 2.24 -22.18
C PRO A 695 -21.35 1.23 -21.22
N PHE A 696 -22.67 1.31 -21.06
CA PHE A 696 -23.46 0.27 -20.38
C PHE A 696 -24.95 0.37 -20.79
N GLN A 697 -25.67 -0.75 -20.64
CA GLN A 697 -27.14 -0.84 -20.83
C GLN A 697 -27.86 -0.65 -19.49
N SER A 698 -27.36 -1.23 -18.43
CA SER A 698 -27.94 -1.14 -17.08
C SER A 698 -26.87 -1.11 -16.00
N ALA A 699 -27.23 -0.65 -14.79
CA ALA A 699 -26.31 -0.58 -13.67
C ALA A 699 -27.00 -0.90 -12.33
N VAL A 700 -26.19 -1.35 -11.37
CA VAL A 700 -26.58 -1.64 -9.98
C VAL A 700 -25.72 -0.81 -9.03
N ILE A 701 -26.34 -0.20 -8.03
CA ILE A 701 -25.65 0.44 -6.90
C ILE A 701 -25.68 -0.48 -5.69
N MET A 702 -24.55 -0.61 -4.99
CA MET A 702 -24.40 -1.43 -3.78
C MET A 702 -23.71 -0.62 -2.68
N ASP A 703 -24.28 -0.59 -1.48
CA ASP A 703 -23.67 0.08 -0.31
C ASP A 703 -22.74 -0.90 0.43
N PRO A 704 -21.41 -0.68 0.46
CA PRO A 704 -20.50 -1.63 1.09
C PRO A 704 -20.57 -1.66 2.62
N ARG A 705 -21.27 -0.71 3.27
CA ARG A 705 -21.56 -0.78 4.71
C ARG A 705 -22.66 -1.79 5.03
N SER A 706 -23.46 -2.21 4.03
CA SER A 706 -24.58 -3.14 4.21
C SER A 706 -24.51 -4.30 3.23
N SER A 707 -24.77 -5.52 3.69
CA SER A 707 -24.92 -6.68 2.81
C SER A 707 -26.26 -6.71 2.06
N GLU A 708 -27.25 -5.93 2.51
CA GLU A 708 -28.64 -5.99 2.04
C GLU A 708 -29.01 -4.79 1.15
N LYS A 709 -28.28 -3.69 1.24
CA LYS A 709 -28.60 -2.45 0.52
C LYS A 709 -27.96 -2.43 -0.86
N SER A 710 -28.73 -2.88 -1.85
CA SER A 710 -28.38 -2.83 -3.28
C SER A 710 -29.64 -2.63 -4.13
N GLY A 711 -29.49 -2.08 -5.33
CA GLY A 711 -30.64 -1.84 -6.22
C GLY A 711 -30.23 -1.36 -7.61
N LEU A 712 -31.19 -1.45 -8.55
CA LEU A 712 -31.03 -0.96 -9.91
C LEU A 712 -30.86 0.55 -9.93
N ALA A 713 -29.77 1.04 -10.50
CA ALA A 713 -29.49 2.46 -10.65
C ALA A 713 -30.48 3.12 -11.62
N ALA A 714 -30.89 4.34 -11.34
CA ALA A 714 -31.50 5.19 -12.36
C ALA A 714 -30.39 5.57 -13.38
N SER A 715 -30.64 5.30 -14.63
CA SER A 715 -29.72 5.58 -15.74
C SER A 715 -30.43 6.25 -16.89
N ARG A 716 -29.70 7.04 -17.67
CA ARG A 716 -30.18 7.65 -18.91
C ARG A 716 -29.08 7.77 -19.93
N GLN A 717 -29.46 7.95 -21.20
CA GLN A 717 -28.54 8.40 -22.23
C GLN A 717 -28.72 9.92 -22.38
N HIS A 718 -27.63 10.64 -22.22
CA HIS A 718 -27.61 12.09 -22.38
C HIS A 718 -26.47 12.46 -23.34
N GLU A 719 -26.82 13.16 -24.44
CA GLU A 719 -25.91 13.34 -25.55
C GLU A 719 -25.36 11.99 -26.03
N ASP A 720 -24.05 11.85 -26.14
CA ASP A 720 -23.40 10.59 -26.54
C ASP A 720 -22.88 9.75 -25.36
N ARG A 721 -23.27 10.06 -24.12
CA ARG A 721 -22.77 9.37 -22.91
C ARG A 721 -23.89 8.79 -22.07
N PRO A 722 -23.70 7.59 -21.53
CA PRO A 722 -24.58 7.05 -20.51
C PRO A 722 -24.30 7.71 -19.16
N GLU A 723 -25.37 8.02 -18.41
CA GLU A 723 -25.29 8.62 -17.07
C GLU A 723 -26.00 7.77 -16.05
N ILE A 724 -25.49 7.80 -14.80
CA ILE A 724 -26.06 7.16 -13.61
C ILE A 724 -26.37 8.26 -12.59
N TYR A 725 -27.55 8.20 -11.97
CA TYR A 725 -27.84 9.09 -10.85
C TYR A 725 -27.20 8.55 -9.56
N LEU A 726 -26.35 9.37 -8.91
CA LEU A 726 -25.68 9.01 -7.64
C LEU A 726 -25.99 10.00 -6.53
N GLN A 727 -26.14 9.46 -5.31
CA GLN A 727 -26.21 10.22 -4.06
C GLN A 727 -25.13 9.70 -3.13
N LEU A 728 -24.14 10.54 -2.77
CA LEU A 728 -23.08 10.23 -1.82
C LEU A 728 -22.82 11.44 -0.92
N GLN A 729 -23.00 11.25 0.38
CA GLN A 729 -22.61 12.24 1.38
C GLN A 729 -21.06 12.19 1.56
N PRO A 730 -20.46 13.26 2.12
CA PRO A 730 -19.08 13.21 2.58
C PRO A 730 -18.80 11.99 3.46
N GLY A 731 -17.71 11.27 3.17
CA GLY A 731 -17.32 10.04 3.87
C GLY A 731 -18.06 8.76 3.40
N GLU A 732 -19.01 8.85 2.48
CA GLU A 732 -19.66 7.66 1.91
C GLU A 732 -18.94 7.12 0.69
N SER A 733 -19.11 5.81 0.46
CA SER A 733 -18.61 5.09 -0.71
C SER A 733 -19.67 4.14 -1.25
N CYS A 734 -19.63 3.85 -2.53
CA CYS A 734 -20.49 2.83 -3.15
C CYS A 734 -19.73 2.00 -4.19
N ILE A 735 -20.30 0.83 -4.49
CA ILE A 735 -19.94 0.04 -5.67
C ILE A 735 -21.01 0.29 -6.72
N VAL A 736 -20.58 0.59 -7.95
CA VAL A 736 -21.45 0.58 -9.14
C VAL A 736 -21.02 -0.58 -10.02
N ARG A 737 -21.95 -1.49 -10.31
CA ARG A 737 -21.75 -2.59 -11.27
C ARG A 737 -22.54 -2.28 -12.54
N THR A 738 -21.86 -2.19 -13.68
CA THR A 738 -22.50 -1.95 -14.98
C THR A 738 -22.58 -3.24 -15.82
N PHE A 739 -23.57 -3.28 -16.72
CA PHE A 739 -23.76 -4.39 -17.67
C PHE A 739 -23.86 -3.82 -19.10
N LEU A 740 -23.02 -4.33 -20.01
CA LEU A 740 -22.87 -3.79 -21.38
C LEU A 740 -24.07 -4.08 -22.27
N ASN A 741 -24.56 -5.31 -22.26
CA ASN A 741 -25.45 -5.84 -23.30
C ASN A 741 -26.72 -6.51 -22.76
N ARG A 742 -27.10 -6.23 -21.52
CA ARG A 742 -28.33 -6.75 -20.90
C ARG A 742 -28.85 -5.83 -19.80
N ASP A 743 -30.11 -6.01 -19.49
CA ASP A 743 -30.70 -5.39 -18.30
C ASP A 743 -30.38 -6.22 -17.05
N ALA A 744 -30.01 -5.53 -15.99
CA ALA A 744 -29.89 -6.13 -14.68
C ALA A 744 -31.28 -6.36 -14.07
N SER A 745 -31.40 -7.41 -13.23
CA SER A 745 -32.63 -7.79 -12.57
C SER A 745 -32.61 -7.45 -11.09
N GLY A 746 -33.71 -6.94 -10.55
CA GLY A 746 -33.85 -6.67 -9.14
C GLY A 746 -34.76 -5.47 -8.83
N THR A 747 -34.73 -5.03 -7.56
CA THR A 747 -35.48 -3.86 -7.10
C THR A 747 -34.74 -2.57 -7.45
N PRO A 748 -35.44 -1.46 -7.79
CA PRO A 748 -34.82 -0.16 -7.97
C PRO A 748 -34.09 0.32 -6.71
N TRP A 749 -32.97 1.03 -6.90
CA TRP A 749 -32.30 1.76 -5.80
C TRP A 749 -33.22 2.87 -5.30
N THR A 750 -33.36 2.99 -3.99
CA THR A 750 -34.19 4.04 -3.37
C THR A 750 -33.35 5.30 -3.16
N TYR A 751 -33.64 6.32 -3.94
CA TYR A 751 -33.09 7.66 -3.75
C TYR A 751 -33.94 8.42 -2.75
N LEU A 752 -33.31 9.09 -1.79
CA LEU A 752 -34.01 9.81 -0.73
C LEU A 752 -33.77 11.32 -0.82
N GLN A 753 -34.77 12.09 -0.43
CA GLN A 753 -34.67 13.53 -0.22
C GLN A 753 -35.29 13.93 1.10
N LYS A 754 -34.76 14.96 1.74
CA LYS A 754 -35.33 15.53 2.98
C LYS A 754 -36.72 16.06 2.70
N ASP A 755 -37.67 15.78 3.61
CA ASP A 755 -39.07 16.20 3.55
C ASP A 755 -39.49 16.86 4.85
N GLY A 756 -39.24 18.15 4.95
CA GLY A 756 -39.54 18.93 6.14
C GLY A 756 -38.35 19.09 7.11
N LEU A 757 -38.65 19.68 8.27
CA LEU A 757 -37.65 19.91 9.30
C LEU A 757 -37.39 18.66 10.14
N PRO A 758 -36.15 18.43 10.58
CA PRO A 758 -35.88 17.33 11.50
C PRO A 758 -36.53 17.55 12.86
N VAL A 759 -36.88 16.46 13.49
CA VAL A 759 -37.45 16.41 14.86
C VAL A 759 -36.35 15.97 15.81
N GLU A 760 -35.97 16.83 16.75
CA GLU A 760 -35.00 16.48 17.79
C GLU A 760 -35.62 15.57 18.85
N ILE A 761 -34.96 14.46 19.16
CA ILE A 761 -35.37 13.56 20.25
C ILE A 761 -34.88 14.19 21.57
N ARG A 762 -35.84 14.76 22.32
CA ARG A 762 -35.60 15.44 23.59
C ARG A 762 -36.23 14.70 24.75
N GLY A 763 -35.64 14.84 25.94
CA GLY A 763 -36.11 14.25 27.17
C GLY A 763 -34.97 13.76 28.05
N GLU A 764 -35.33 12.95 29.07
CA GLU A 764 -34.35 12.38 29.99
C GLU A 764 -33.64 11.18 29.36
N TRP A 765 -32.35 11.33 29.11
CA TRP A 765 -31.46 10.25 28.71
C TRP A 765 -30.88 9.57 29.95
N LYS A 766 -31.14 8.28 30.11
CA LYS A 766 -30.46 7.44 31.09
C LYS A 766 -29.12 6.95 30.47
N VAL A 767 -28.00 7.24 31.11
CA VAL A 767 -26.65 6.83 30.68
C VAL A 767 -26.13 5.80 31.65
N GLU A 768 -25.80 4.60 31.16
CA GLU A 768 -25.28 3.45 31.92
C GLU A 768 -23.98 2.97 31.27
N PHE A 769 -22.90 2.89 32.04
CA PHE A 769 -21.64 2.31 31.57
C PHE A 769 -21.72 0.80 31.65
N ILE A 770 -21.60 0.10 30.51
CA ILE A 770 -21.93 -1.33 30.42
C ILE A 770 -20.73 -2.25 30.27
N GLU A 771 -19.64 -1.75 29.66
CA GLU A 771 -18.43 -2.54 29.40
C GLU A 771 -17.21 -1.62 29.31
N GLY A 772 -16.05 -2.01 29.86
CA GLY A 772 -14.80 -1.27 29.79
C GLY A 772 -14.10 -1.15 31.16
N GLY A 773 -13.24 -0.14 31.30
CA GLY A 773 -12.42 0.03 32.48
C GLY A 773 -11.73 1.38 32.60
N PRO A 774 -10.96 1.61 33.73
CA PRO A 774 -10.56 0.65 34.76
C PRO A 774 -11.70 0.23 35.70
N ALA A 775 -12.72 1.06 35.88
CA ALA A 775 -13.94 0.77 36.61
C ALA A 775 -15.12 1.36 35.83
N LEU A 776 -16.31 0.82 36.00
CA LEU A 776 -17.51 1.40 35.41
C LEU A 776 -17.90 2.66 36.20
N PRO A 777 -18.01 3.84 35.56
CA PRO A 777 -18.52 5.05 36.20
C PRO A 777 -19.97 4.90 36.66
N ALA A 778 -20.41 5.78 37.55
CA ALA A 778 -21.78 5.80 38.03
C ALA A 778 -22.76 6.16 36.88
N ALA A 779 -23.90 5.45 36.82
CA ALA A 779 -24.96 5.82 35.89
C ALA A 779 -25.55 7.20 36.25
N PHE A 780 -25.97 7.95 35.25
CA PHE A 780 -26.59 9.26 35.46
C PHE A 780 -27.75 9.52 34.47
N ILE A 781 -28.52 10.55 34.74
CA ILE A 781 -29.60 11.04 33.87
C ILE A 781 -29.26 12.44 33.42
N THR A 782 -29.49 12.76 32.14
CA THR A 782 -29.26 14.10 31.56
C THR A 782 -30.33 14.43 30.53
N GLU A 783 -30.71 15.71 30.43
CA GLU A 783 -31.55 16.23 29.35
C GLU A 783 -30.73 16.80 28.20
N GLU A 784 -29.43 17.10 28.44
CA GLU A 784 -28.50 17.63 27.43
C GLU A 784 -27.44 16.60 27.12
N LEU A 785 -27.29 16.28 25.83
CA LEU A 785 -26.21 15.39 25.34
C LEU A 785 -24.90 16.16 25.31
N ALA A 786 -23.90 15.61 25.99
CA ALA A 786 -22.57 16.18 26.07
C ALA A 786 -21.56 15.07 26.38
N SER A 787 -20.26 15.39 26.26
CA SER A 787 -19.21 14.44 26.65
C SER A 787 -19.39 14.02 28.11
N TRP A 788 -19.43 12.69 28.37
CA TRP A 788 -19.50 12.17 29.73
C TRP A 788 -18.29 12.54 30.60
N THR A 789 -17.18 12.95 29.97
CA THR A 789 -15.99 13.46 30.69
C THR A 789 -16.27 14.77 31.41
N ARG A 790 -17.42 15.42 31.16
CA ARG A 790 -17.88 16.65 31.82
C ARG A 790 -18.89 16.39 32.94
N SER A 791 -19.22 15.13 33.23
CA SER A 791 -20.18 14.75 34.28
C SER A 791 -19.73 15.05 35.70
N GLY A 792 -18.44 15.34 35.90
CA GLY A 792 -17.84 15.50 37.25
C GLY A 792 -17.36 14.20 37.90
N ASP A 793 -17.68 13.06 37.34
CA ASP A 793 -17.21 11.75 37.82
C ASP A 793 -15.76 11.53 37.39
N GLN A 794 -14.88 11.27 38.36
CA GLN A 794 -13.46 11.01 38.10
C GLN A 794 -13.21 9.70 37.33
N GLU A 795 -14.07 8.70 37.52
CA GLU A 795 -14.01 7.45 36.75
C GLU A 795 -14.37 7.70 35.28
N ALA A 796 -15.35 8.57 34.99
CA ALA A 796 -15.73 8.94 33.63
C ALA A 796 -14.60 9.67 32.86
N LEU A 797 -13.72 10.40 33.54
CA LEU A 797 -12.56 11.06 32.93
C LEU A 797 -11.50 10.08 32.37
N ARG A 798 -11.43 8.89 32.91
CA ARG A 798 -10.42 7.88 32.54
C ARG A 798 -11.02 6.60 31.95
N PHE A 799 -12.34 6.59 31.78
CA PHE A 799 -13.04 5.42 31.25
C PHE A 799 -12.74 5.20 29.77
N ALA A 800 -12.44 3.96 29.44
CA ALA A 800 -12.37 3.45 28.09
C ALA A 800 -13.31 2.27 27.95
N GLY A 801 -14.30 2.37 27.07
CA GLY A 801 -15.32 1.34 26.88
C GLY A 801 -16.62 1.90 26.36
N THR A 802 -17.74 1.24 26.68
CA THR A 802 -19.06 1.49 26.12
C THR A 802 -20.06 1.96 27.18
N ALA A 803 -20.79 3.03 26.84
CA ALA A 803 -21.94 3.48 27.61
C ALA A 803 -23.22 3.40 26.78
N ARG A 804 -24.31 2.95 27.42
CA ARG A 804 -25.66 2.90 26.81
C ARG A 804 -26.44 4.13 27.21
N TYR A 805 -26.94 4.84 26.21
CA TYR A 805 -27.88 5.93 26.29
C TYR A 805 -29.28 5.41 25.97
N THR A 806 -30.25 5.54 26.92
CA THR A 806 -31.63 5.09 26.74
C THR A 806 -32.56 6.26 26.89
N ILE A 807 -33.47 6.43 25.91
CA ILE A 807 -34.55 7.40 25.97
C ILE A 807 -35.89 6.78 25.50
N SER A 808 -36.95 7.15 26.16
CA SER A 808 -38.30 6.92 25.64
C SER A 808 -38.90 8.22 25.10
N PHE A 809 -39.46 8.18 23.91
CA PHE A 809 -40.05 9.34 23.27
C PHE A 809 -41.33 8.97 22.51
N ASP A 810 -42.24 9.93 22.43
CA ASP A 810 -43.51 9.74 21.71
C ASP A 810 -43.41 10.28 20.27
N MET A 811 -43.88 9.48 19.34
CA MET A 811 -44.02 9.85 17.93
C MET A 811 -45.49 10.18 17.66
N PRO A 812 -45.86 11.48 17.50
CA PRO A 812 -47.25 11.85 17.30
C PRO A 812 -47.77 11.39 15.92
N ASP A 813 -49.05 10.99 15.86
CA ASP A 813 -49.73 10.56 14.61
C ASP A 813 -49.76 11.66 13.53
N SER A 814 -49.61 12.93 13.94
CA SER A 814 -49.52 14.08 13.02
C SER A 814 -48.18 14.16 12.24
N LEU A 815 -47.12 13.49 12.72
CA LEU A 815 -45.83 13.43 12.07
C LEU A 815 -45.75 12.15 11.23
N ARG A 816 -45.97 12.28 9.93
CA ARG A 816 -45.85 11.17 8.96
C ARG A 816 -44.82 11.48 7.91
N ALA A 817 -43.97 10.51 7.63
CA ALA A 817 -43.02 10.53 6.50
C ALA A 817 -43.07 9.19 5.80
N GLN A 818 -42.66 9.16 4.56
CA GLN A 818 -42.52 7.90 3.82
C GLN A 818 -41.37 7.05 4.40
N TYR A 819 -40.30 7.71 4.81
CA TYR A 819 -39.13 7.12 5.48
C TYR A 819 -38.66 8.05 6.59
N TRP A 820 -37.95 7.48 7.57
CA TRP A 820 -37.30 8.22 8.64
C TRP A 820 -35.84 7.91 8.67
N GLN A 821 -35.02 8.94 8.77
CA GLN A 821 -33.55 8.81 8.97
C GLN A 821 -33.24 9.29 10.39
N LEU A 822 -32.58 8.40 11.15
CA LEU A 822 -31.96 8.75 12.42
C LEU A 822 -30.61 9.39 12.14
N GLU A 823 -30.37 10.59 12.65
CA GLU A 823 -29.10 11.31 12.61
C GLU A 823 -28.60 11.47 14.06
N LEU A 824 -27.40 10.94 14.38
CA LEU A 824 -26.88 11.00 15.76
C LEU A 824 -26.11 12.28 16.07
N GLY A 825 -25.90 13.14 15.07
CA GLY A 825 -25.04 14.30 15.23
C GLY A 825 -23.59 13.87 15.53
N GLU A 826 -23.05 14.38 16.62
CA GLU A 826 -21.65 14.13 16.99
C GLU A 826 -21.54 12.92 17.93
N VAL A 827 -20.75 11.90 17.51
CA VAL A 827 -20.52 10.64 18.23
C VAL A 827 -19.02 10.48 18.50
N ARG A 828 -18.66 10.02 19.70
CA ARG A 828 -17.28 9.74 20.11
C ARG A 828 -17.19 8.33 20.68
N GLU A 829 -16.90 7.22 19.83
CA GLU A 829 -16.54 7.30 18.40
C GLU A 829 -17.45 6.43 17.51
N SER A 830 -17.98 5.31 18.02
CA SER A 830 -18.90 4.40 17.32
C SER A 830 -20.16 4.21 18.11
N ALA A 831 -21.26 3.85 17.44
CA ALA A 831 -22.56 3.72 18.07
C ALA A 831 -23.36 2.51 17.56
N SER A 832 -23.69 1.57 18.41
CA SER A 832 -24.61 0.47 18.13
C SER A 832 -26.04 0.87 18.51
N ILE A 833 -27.00 0.68 17.59
CA ILE A 833 -28.36 1.20 17.69
C ILE A 833 -29.35 0.08 17.91
N ARG A 834 -30.23 0.29 18.91
CA ARG A 834 -31.42 -0.55 19.13
C ARG A 834 -32.65 0.31 19.25
N LEU A 835 -33.71 -0.02 18.52
CA LEU A 835 -35.00 0.66 18.57
C LEU A 835 -36.10 -0.34 18.91
N ASN A 836 -36.85 -0.06 19.96
CA ASN A 836 -37.92 -0.93 20.44
C ASN A 836 -37.46 -2.38 20.71
N GLY A 837 -36.24 -2.53 21.24
CA GLY A 837 -35.60 -3.81 21.52
C GLY A 837 -35.01 -4.55 20.30
N LYS A 838 -35.17 -4.00 19.08
CA LYS A 838 -34.59 -4.58 17.87
C LYS A 838 -33.26 -3.90 17.53
N GLU A 839 -32.21 -4.69 17.34
CA GLU A 839 -30.90 -4.22 16.86
C GLU A 839 -31.01 -3.76 15.41
N LEU A 840 -30.42 -2.60 15.10
CA LEU A 840 -30.47 -1.98 13.78
C LEU A 840 -29.08 -1.91 13.10
N GLY A 841 -28.00 -2.11 13.85
CA GLY A 841 -26.62 -2.10 13.35
C GLY A 841 -25.72 -1.13 14.09
N CYS A 842 -24.46 -1.09 13.66
CA CYS A 842 -23.41 -0.23 14.22
C CYS A 842 -23.07 0.89 13.24
N LEU A 843 -23.08 2.13 13.71
CA LEU A 843 -22.58 3.33 13.03
C LEU A 843 -21.16 3.58 13.51
N TRP A 844 -20.18 3.26 12.70
CA TRP A 844 -18.76 3.32 13.03
C TRP A 844 -17.97 4.29 12.16
N SER A 845 -18.63 4.90 11.15
CA SER A 845 -18.03 5.87 10.22
C SER A 845 -19.00 7.01 9.92
N ILE A 846 -18.46 8.12 9.47
CA ILE A 846 -19.24 9.28 9.00
C ILE A 846 -19.87 8.98 7.64
N PRO A 847 -21.15 9.43 7.43
CA PRO A 847 -22.05 10.09 8.39
C PRO A 847 -22.66 9.07 9.38
N TYR A 848 -22.91 9.52 10.63
CA TYR A 848 -23.59 8.71 11.65
C TYR A 848 -25.09 8.76 11.45
N THR A 849 -25.57 8.17 10.37
CA THR A 849 -26.99 8.16 9.96
C THR A 849 -27.49 6.76 9.68
N LEU A 850 -28.75 6.48 10.00
CA LEU A 850 -29.39 5.20 9.82
C LEU A 850 -30.84 5.37 9.34
N GLN A 851 -31.21 4.65 8.28
CA GLN A 851 -32.60 4.60 7.83
C GLN A 851 -33.41 3.66 8.73
N LEU A 852 -34.55 4.15 9.27
CA LEU A 852 -35.39 3.42 10.23
C LEU A 852 -36.50 2.60 9.58
N ASP A 853 -36.88 2.93 8.34
CA ASP A 853 -38.00 2.31 7.60
C ASP A 853 -39.28 2.19 8.44
N ASP A 854 -39.85 0.98 8.57
CA ASP A 854 -41.04 0.65 9.32
C ASP A 854 -40.80 0.37 10.83
N LYS A 855 -39.59 0.63 11.33
CA LYS A 855 -39.20 0.26 12.71
C LYS A 855 -39.63 1.29 13.75
N LEU A 856 -39.92 2.54 13.32
CA LEU A 856 -40.45 3.60 14.16
C LEU A 856 -41.97 3.45 14.30
N LYS A 857 -42.48 3.42 15.55
CA LYS A 857 -43.92 3.28 15.84
C LYS A 857 -44.54 4.64 16.11
N ILE A 858 -45.84 4.79 15.79
CA ILE A 858 -46.67 5.89 16.32
C ILE A 858 -46.86 5.65 17.82
N GLY A 859 -46.76 6.71 18.63
CA GLY A 859 -46.78 6.66 20.09
C GLY A 859 -45.39 6.37 20.67
N ASN A 860 -45.33 5.64 21.76
CA ASN A 860 -44.10 5.45 22.54
C ASN A 860 -43.10 4.57 21.83
N ASN A 861 -41.83 5.07 21.73
CA ASN A 861 -40.67 4.35 21.25
C ASN A 861 -39.56 4.41 22.30
N THR A 862 -38.73 3.35 22.35
CA THR A 862 -37.54 3.32 23.18
C THR A 862 -36.34 3.19 22.27
N LEU A 863 -35.44 4.17 22.33
CA LEU A 863 -34.15 4.19 21.60
C LEU A 863 -33.03 3.94 22.57
N GLU A 864 -32.20 2.96 22.25
CA GLU A 864 -30.94 2.67 22.95
C GLU A 864 -29.79 2.87 22.00
N ILE A 865 -28.79 3.64 22.43
CA ILE A 865 -27.55 3.94 21.67
C ILE A 865 -26.36 3.54 22.55
N GLU A 866 -25.63 2.52 22.15
CA GLU A 866 -24.42 2.08 22.86
C GLU A 866 -23.18 2.71 22.19
N VAL A 867 -22.57 3.69 22.87
CA VAL A 867 -21.45 4.45 22.34
C VAL A 867 -20.15 3.97 22.94
N THR A 868 -19.18 3.63 22.07
CA THR A 868 -17.83 3.20 22.43
C THR A 868 -16.85 4.34 22.16
N ASN A 869 -16.04 4.72 23.17
CA ASN A 869 -15.02 5.78 23.05
C ASN A 869 -13.62 5.26 22.74
N LEU A 870 -12.65 6.19 22.63
CA LEU A 870 -11.23 5.89 22.52
C LEU A 870 -10.63 5.44 23.86
N SER A 871 -9.63 4.57 23.79
CA SER A 871 -8.85 4.14 24.96
C SER A 871 -7.83 5.17 25.45
N ALA A 872 -7.65 6.28 24.73
CA ALA A 872 -6.65 7.33 25.01
C ALA A 872 -6.76 7.98 26.41
N ASN A 873 -7.99 8.21 26.91
CA ASN A 873 -8.18 8.77 28.26
C ASN A 873 -7.70 7.83 29.37
N ARG A 874 -7.83 6.53 29.19
CA ARG A 874 -7.32 5.52 30.13
C ARG A 874 -5.81 5.47 30.13
N LEU A 875 -5.19 5.54 28.93
CA LEU A 875 -3.74 5.59 28.80
C LEU A 875 -3.15 6.85 29.48
N ARG A 876 -3.78 8.01 29.20
CA ARG A 876 -3.43 9.27 29.86
C ARG A 876 -3.49 9.18 31.39
N ASP A 877 -4.46 8.52 31.95
CA ASP A 877 -4.57 8.34 33.41
C ASP A 877 -3.43 7.46 33.97
N LEU A 878 -3.01 6.42 33.25
CA LEU A 878 -1.87 5.61 33.68
C LEU A 878 -0.59 6.45 33.78
N ASP A 879 -0.30 7.25 32.75
CA ASP A 879 0.90 8.10 32.72
C ASP A 879 0.84 9.21 33.77
N LYS A 880 -0.33 9.85 33.95
CA LYS A 880 -0.52 10.84 35.06
C LYS A 880 -0.29 10.26 36.44
N ARG A 881 -0.56 9.00 36.63
CA ARG A 881 -0.32 8.30 37.88
C ARG A 881 1.04 7.60 37.94
N SER A 882 1.86 7.80 36.90
CA SER A 882 3.19 7.17 36.76
C SER A 882 3.13 5.63 36.91
N VAL A 883 2.10 5.02 36.36
CA VAL A 883 1.98 3.57 36.29
C VAL A 883 2.90 3.05 35.19
N ASP A 884 3.79 2.12 35.51
CA ASP A 884 4.69 1.48 34.54
C ASP A 884 3.91 0.45 33.71
N TRP A 885 3.09 0.93 32.77
CA TRP A 885 2.35 0.08 31.82
C TRP A 885 3.23 -0.36 30.65
N GLN A 886 4.28 0.40 30.29
CA GLN A 886 5.22 0.10 29.19
C GLN A 886 6.20 -1.03 29.53
N LYS A 887 6.13 -1.64 30.72
CA LYS A 887 6.97 -2.79 31.11
C LYS A 887 6.87 -3.98 30.13
N TYR A 888 5.79 -4.04 29.36
CA TYR A 888 5.58 -5.03 28.29
C TYR A 888 6.29 -4.67 27.00
N PHE A 889 6.88 -3.46 26.88
CA PHE A 889 7.73 -3.05 25.79
C PHE A 889 9.19 -3.32 26.09
N PHE A 890 9.84 -4.03 25.21
CA PHE A 890 11.29 -4.15 25.20
C PHE A 890 11.79 -3.87 23.77
N VAL A 891 12.29 -2.66 23.53
CA VAL A 891 12.73 -2.21 22.21
C VAL A 891 14.23 -1.98 22.24
N ASN A 892 14.99 -2.63 21.34
CA ASN A 892 16.44 -2.48 21.23
C ASN A 892 16.88 -1.13 20.69
N ILE A 893 15.99 -0.44 19.95
CA ILE A 893 16.21 0.91 19.43
C ILE A 893 15.02 1.78 19.85
N PHE A 894 15.27 2.84 20.62
CA PHE A 894 14.24 3.80 20.98
C PHE A 894 13.87 4.65 19.77
N TYR A 895 12.57 4.75 19.52
CA TYR A 895 12.03 5.64 18.49
C TYR A 895 11.82 7.06 19.04
N LYS A 896 11.12 7.20 20.17
CA LYS A 896 10.90 8.43 20.93
C LYS A 896 10.42 8.08 22.35
N ASP A 897 10.66 8.97 23.29
CA ASP A 897 10.02 8.89 24.61
C ASP A 897 8.51 9.13 24.44
N PHE A 898 7.71 8.28 25.08
CA PHE A 898 6.26 8.36 25.05
C PHE A 898 5.72 8.73 26.44
N ASP A 899 4.91 9.80 26.50
CA ASP A 899 4.20 10.24 27.69
C ASP A 899 2.85 10.88 27.30
N ALA A 900 1.76 10.23 27.68
CA ALA A 900 0.40 10.72 27.47
C ALA A 900 -0.11 11.63 28.60
N SER A 901 0.66 11.86 29.66
CA SER A 901 0.20 12.60 30.86
C SER A 901 -0.29 14.02 30.55
N LEU A 902 0.30 14.66 29.54
CA LEU A 902 -0.03 16.02 29.09
C LEU A 902 -1.13 16.07 28.02
N TRP A 903 -1.63 14.94 27.57
CA TRP A 903 -2.71 14.95 26.57
C TRP A 903 -3.95 15.65 27.14
N PRO A 904 -4.73 16.37 26.32
CA PRO A 904 -6.05 16.81 26.72
C PRO A 904 -6.95 15.60 26.97
N VAL A 905 -7.98 15.78 27.80
CA VAL A 905 -9.05 14.78 27.91
C VAL A 905 -9.82 14.76 26.59
N MET A 906 -9.94 13.56 26.01
CA MET A 906 -10.73 13.34 24.80
C MET A 906 -12.20 13.34 25.14
N ASP A 907 -13.02 14.08 24.37
CA ASP A 907 -14.48 14.00 24.48
C ASP A 907 -14.91 12.55 24.20
N SER A 908 -15.93 12.12 24.90
CA SER A 908 -16.39 10.72 24.87
C SER A 908 -17.91 10.65 25.01
N GLY A 909 -18.56 9.77 24.26
CA GLY A 909 -20.00 9.53 24.30
C GLY A 909 -20.79 10.15 23.18
N LEU A 910 -22.09 10.25 23.40
CA LEU A 910 -23.06 10.86 22.46
C LEU A 910 -23.15 12.35 22.76
N LEU A 911 -22.71 13.19 21.81
CA LEU A 911 -22.73 14.64 21.96
C LEU A 911 -23.95 15.26 21.26
N GLY A 912 -24.57 14.53 20.33
CA GLY A 912 -25.80 14.92 19.64
C GLY A 912 -25.63 16.09 18.67
N PRO A 913 -26.76 16.78 18.33
CA PRO A 913 -28.13 16.40 18.65
C PRO A 913 -28.59 15.11 17.96
N VAL A 914 -29.51 14.36 18.59
CA VAL A 914 -30.11 13.18 17.95
C VAL A 914 -31.43 13.64 17.27
N LEU A 915 -31.47 13.43 15.96
CA LEU A 915 -32.54 13.93 15.11
C LEU A 915 -33.25 12.80 14.37
N LEU A 916 -34.54 12.94 14.18
CA LEU A 916 -35.33 12.18 13.22
C LEU A 916 -35.64 13.09 12.02
N GLN A 917 -34.98 12.82 10.89
CA GLN A 917 -35.23 13.54 9.65
C GLN A 917 -36.28 12.83 8.82
N PRO A 918 -37.42 13.46 8.52
CA PRO A 918 -38.40 12.89 7.59
C PRO A 918 -37.81 12.89 6.17
N MET A 919 -38.04 11.81 5.45
CA MET A 919 -37.51 11.58 4.12
C MET A 919 -38.59 11.09 3.16
N ASN A 920 -38.54 11.48 1.91
CA ASN A 920 -39.34 10.94 0.82
C ASN A 920 -38.46 10.28 -0.25
N ALA A 921 -39.05 9.31 -0.97
CA ALA A 921 -38.43 8.79 -2.16
C ALA A 921 -38.36 9.89 -3.24
N LYS A 922 -37.16 10.18 -3.69
CA LYS A 922 -36.90 11.07 -4.84
C LYS A 922 -37.16 10.31 -6.14
N LYS A 923 -38.14 10.74 -6.92
CA LYS A 923 -38.36 10.20 -8.25
C LYS A 923 -37.34 10.78 -9.21
N ILE A 924 -36.48 9.91 -9.74
CA ILE A 924 -35.50 10.28 -10.75
C ILE A 924 -36.12 10.07 -12.11
N THR A 925 -36.31 11.16 -12.87
CA THR A 925 -36.87 11.14 -14.23
C THR A 925 -35.77 11.42 -15.25
N ALA A 926 -35.72 10.68 -16.32
CA ALA A 926 -34.69 10.81 -17.38
C ALA A 926 -34.65 12.19 -18.10
N GLY A 927 -35.60 13.07 -17.78
CA GLY A 927 -35.74 14.40 -18.41
C GLY A 927 -35.37 15.60 -17.52
N GLN A 928 -34.76 15.39 -16.35
CA GLN A 928 -34.29 16.49 -15.48
C GLN A 928 -32.77 16.57 -15.42
#